data_a01db574d20228bd5b4ded57ef8bc9ff
#
_entry.id   a01db574d20228bd5b4ded57ef8bc9ff
#
_cell.length_a   1.000
_cell.length_b   1.000
_cell.length_c   1.000
_cell.angle_alpha   90.00
_cell.angle_beta   90.00
_cell.angle_gamma   90.00
#
_symmetry.space_group_name_H-M   'P 1'
#
loop_
_entity.id
_entity.type
_entity.pdbx_description
1 polymer ?
#
loop_
_entity_poly.entity_id
_entity_poly.type
_entity_poly.pdbx_seq_one_letter_code
_entity_poly.pdbx_strand_id
1 'polypeptide(L)'
;MKKITSFILLFIVVFLVAGGRLEAQIKKGFQPRFSEAVKGNVTLIANNVLSRNKTTSYTGNDGNHDFSNNVFVDIDNDASTFNSSSANLSNPEPTVSCLSIKKAYLYWAAADKEEDDPSDEPNWDYNKIKLQLPGSLGYTTITADDVIYRGRDEVGHFVNDPYICFKDITNEVKALTTPYGTYQVANVRAKEGSLISHGGGNTGTSGGWQIVFVYESPTLPAKNISLFDGYAHVTSSVNNFEIGFSGFQTVPTGDVDVDVVIGALEGDRDLSGDRLQIKNTSNNWVDLSYSLRSASNFFNSRIAKNGSNFIDRNPASTNTLGFDADVFALSNPGNSIIANNQTSATIRLTSNQETYGLFLIGLSVDVWKPDLAPLILSSSTDTSSVEDSVSFSVNIENNGNDNVKDLKIETTIPQEVDLIEPITGLPFGVTYSYNTTTRLLTFNAIDGITDVGDTPYSLSFQVKVKEQCYFLEEMCSDKFQMQLVATYVGEENNSTQTTLSSKSVDSCGIGDNSPHEISINQPDEANWTTTVGSLDRTVSCDDSVALAAAQLLKPEASCDLTITKIPGSFEASTTNCPVIGTYTNTWTFTDSCGRTSGQFTQTITVTDTTAPVLSAEPADVSVDCEAIPAVPTITATDNCDTVVDVVFTEVSNTVVDGCGE
;
A
#
# COMPACT_ATOMS: atom_id res chain seq x y z
N MET A 1 -16.79 -47.38 -37.10
CA MET A 1 -16.73 -45.92 -36.87
C MET A 1 -18.07 -45.21 -36.88
N LYS A 2 -19.15 -45.70 -37.51
CA LYS A 2 -20.48 -45.01 -37.50
C LYS A 2 -21.34 -45.23 -36.24
N LYS A 3 -21.01 -46.17 -35.35
CA LYS A 3 -21.79 -46.41 -34.11
C LYS A 3 -21.25 -45.66 -32.88
N ILE A 4 -20.03 -45.18 -32.92
CA ILE A 4 -19.41 -44.41 -31.82
C ILE A 4 -19.82 -42.95 -31.88
N THR A 5 -19.99 -42.40 -33.08
CA THR A 5 -20.43 -41.01 -33.27
C THR A 5 -21.89 -40.76 -32.85
N SER A 6 -22.78 -41.78 -32.98
CA SER A 6 -24.17 -41.63 -32.52
C SER A 6 -24.31 -41.66 -31.01
N PHE A 7 -23.40 -42.34 -30.29
CA PHE A 7 -23.43 -42.39 -28.82
C PHE A 7 -22.86 -41.10 -28.20
N ILE A 8 -21.86 -40.49 -28.85
CA ILE A 8 -21.29 -39.24 -28.41
C ILE A 8 -22.29 -38.08 -28.67
N LEU A 9 -23.03 -38.10 -29.78
CA LEU A 9 -24.07 -37.09 -30.04
C LEU A 9 -25.26 -37.22 -29.10
N LEU A 10 -25.63 -38.46 -28.68
CA LEU A 10 -26.71 -38.67 -27.71
C LEU A 10 -26.30 -38.24 -26.30
N PHE A 11 -25.01 -38.37 -25.93
CA PHE A 11 -24.47 -37.88 -24.64
C PHE A 11 -24.36 -36.34 -24.62
N ILE A 12 -24.02 -35.72 -25.74
CA ILE A 12 -23.96 -34.26 -25.84
C ILE A 12 -25.37 -33.67 -25.85
N VAL A 13 -26.35 -34.29 -26.47
CA VAL A 13 -27.75 -33.82 -26.44
C VAL A 13 -28.40 -34.07 -25.06
N VAL A 14 -28.05 -35.15 -24.33
CA VAL A 14 -28.51 -35.35 -22.95
C VAL A 14 -27.83 -34.37 -21.97
N PHE A 15 -26.57 -33.97 -22.21
CA PHE A 15 -25.93 -32.90 -21.41
C PHE A 15 -26.48 -31.51 -21.73
N LEU A 16 -26.87 -31.24 -22.97
CA LEU A 16 -27.52 -29.98 -23.36
C LEU A 16 -28.97 -29.87 -22.89
N VAL A 17 -29.67 -30.95 -22.61
CA VAL A 17 -31.02 -30.95 -22.05
C VAL A 17 -31.02 -31.06 -20.51
N ALA A 18 -29.93 -31.52 -19.90
CA ALA A 18 -29.75 -31.46 -18.45
C ALA A 18 -29.10 -30.13 -17.94
N GLY A 19 -28.58 -29.31 -18.84
CA GLY A 19 -28.03 -27.99 -18.53
C GLY A 19 -29.02 -26.84 -18.48
N GLY A 20 -30.33 -27.13 -18.65
CA GLY A 20 -31.37 -26.10 -18.74
C GLY A 20 -32.28 -25.98 -17.53
N ARG A 21 -31.78 -26.15 -16.30
CA ARG A 21 -32.49 -25.79 -15.06
C ARG A 21 -31.53 -25.47 -13.92
N LEU A 22 -30.67 -24.55 -14.15
CA LEU A 22 -29.90 -23.90 -13.10
C LEU A 22 -29.82 -22.43 -13.50
N GLU A 23 -30.90 -21.74 -13.31
CA GLU A 23 -30.81 -20.32 -13.44
C GLU A 23 -31.97 -19.61 -12.86
N ALA A 24 -31.62 -18.58 -12.25
CA ALA A 24 -32.38 -17.42 -12.00
C ALA A 24 -32.74 -17.12 -10.55
N GLN A 25 -31.96 -17.59 -9.62
CA GLN A 25 -32.18 -17.24 -8.23
C GLN A 25 -31.22 -16.19 -7.71
N ILE A 26 -29.94 -16.32 -7.98
CA ILE A 26 -28.94 -15.27 -7.68
C ILE A 26 -28.77 -14.45 -8.94
N LYS A 27 -29.30 -13.23 -8.96
CA LYS A 27 -29.15 -12.29 -10.06
C LYS A 27 -27.70 -11.79 -10.12
N LYS A 28 -27.11 -11.57 -8.95
CA LYS A 28 -25.66 -11.28 -8.78
C LYS A 28 -25.12 -12.11 -7.62
N GLY A 29 -24.13 -12.95 -7.89
CA GLY A 29 -23.51 -13.81 -6.86
C GLY A 29 -22.93 -12.98 -5.70
N PHE A 30 -23.20 -13.42 -4.48
CA PHE A 30 -22.66 -12.77 -3.29
C PHE A 30 -21.14 -12.96 -3.22
N GLN A 31 -20.43 -11.84 -3.05
CA GLN A 31 -18.98 -11.81 -2.94
C GLN A 31 -18.58 -11.14 -1.62
N PRO A 32 -17.43 -11.55 -1.04
CA PRO A 32 -16.95 -10.89 0.17
C PRO A 32 -16.55 -9.44 -0.12
N ARG A 33 -17.23 -8.50 0.51
CA ARG A 33 -16.87 -7.08 0.52
C ARG A 33 -15.85 -6.79 1.63
N PHE A 34 -15.98 -7.49 2.75
CA PHE A 34 -15.07 -7.45 3.89
C PHE A 34 -15.03 -8.83 4.54
N SER A 35 -13.84 -9.32 4.90
CA SER A 35 -13.70 -10.55 5.67
C SER A 35 -12.37 -10.51 6.43
N GLU A 36 -12.41 -10.09 7.69
CA GLU A 36 -11.23 -9.99 8.55
C GLU A 36 -11.60 -10.28 10.00
N ALA A 37 -10.64 -10.79 10.77
CA ALA A 37 -10.72 -10.85 12.22
C ALA A 37 -10.23 -9.52 12.81
N VAL A 38 -11.10 -8.82 13.55
CA VAL A 38 -10.81 -7.52 14.18
C VAL A 38 -11.15 -7.56 15.67
N LYS A 39 -10.43 -6.83 16.49
CA LYS A 39 -10.85 -6.53 17.88
C LYS A 39 -11.94 -5.47 17.82
N GLY A 40 -13.19 -5.88 17.63
CA GLY A 40 -14.30 -4.95 17.35
C GLY A 40 -15.58 -5.65 16.93
N ASN A 41 -16.46 -4.89 16.31
CA ASN A 41 -17.73 -5.41 15.81
C ASN A 41 -18.27 -4.55 14.66
N VAL A 42 -19.49 -4.82 14.24
CA VAL A 42 -20.22 -4.14 13.18
C VAL A 42 -21.43 -3.40 13.72
N THR A 43 -21.73 -2.25 13.14
CA THR A 43 -22.99 -1.52 13.39
C THR A 43 -23.47 -0.88 12.09
N LEU A 44 -24.70 -0.38 12.09
CA LEU A 44 -25.24 0.33 10.92
C LEU A 44 -26.08 1.54 11.31
N ILE A 45 -26.27 2.41 10.32
CA ILE A 45 -27.34 3.40 10.24
C ILE A 45 -28.01 3.28 8.89
N ALA A 46 -29.29 3.59 8.79
CA ALA A 46 -30.05 3.48 7.54
C ALA A 46 -31.29 4.37 7.57
N ASN A 47 -31.81 4.71 6.38
CA ASN A 47 -33.15 5.26 6.26
C ASN A 47 -33.75 4.94 4.88
N ASN A 48 -35.10 4.94 4.83
CA ASN A 48 -35.86 4.85 3.59
C ASN A 48 -35.94 6.22 2.90
N VAL A 49 -36.17 6.21 1.57
CA VAL A 49 -36.35 7.41 0.74
C VAL A 49 -37.77 7.52 0.19
N LEU A 50 -38.58 6.49 0.39
CA LEU A 50 -40.00 6.46 0.05
C LEU A 50 -40.83 6.23 1.30
N SER A 51 -42.02 6.90 1.37
CA SER A 51 -42.95 6.80 2.49
C SER A 51 -44.36 7.21 2.06
N ARG A 52 -45.32 7.16 2.98
CA ARG A 52 -46.66 7.74 2.77
C ARG A 52 -46.69 9.27 2.96
N ASN A 53 -45.64 9.84 3.55
CA ASN A 53 -45.53 11.27 3.83
C ASN A 53 -44.09 11.77 3.57
N LYS A 54 -43.97 13.01 3.10
CA LYS A 54 -42.69 13.64 2.82
C LYS A 54 -41.76 13.78 4.04
N THR A 55 -42.31 14.25 5.15
CA THR A 55 -41.50 14.70 6.30
C THR A 55 -41.83 14.00 7.61
N THR A 56 -42.97 13.29 7.67
CA THR A 56 -43.43 12.67 8.91
C THR A 56 -43.24 11.16 8.88
N SER A 57 -42.93 10.60 10.04
CA SER A 57 -42.73 9.16 10.22
C SER A 57 -44.00 8.38 9.92
N TYR A 58 -43.88 7.29 9.19
CA TYR A 58 -44.95 6.35 8.93
C TYR A 58 -44.86 5.16 9.89
N THR A 59 -45.99 4.87 10.58
CA THR A 59 -46.05 3.82 11.58
C THR A 59 -47.24 2.85 11.35
N GLY A 60 -47.92 2.95 10.18
CA GLY A 60 -49.00 2.05 9.78
C GLY A 60 -48.50 0.63 9.50
N ASN A 61 -49.46 -0.27 9.32
CA ASN A 61 -49.19 -1.69 9.05
C ASN A 61 -49.42 -2.08 7.59
N ASP A 62 -49.65 -1.12 6.71
CA ASP A 62 -49.89 -1.42 5.29
C ASP A 62 -48.60 -2.00 4.64
N GLY A 63 -48.80 -2.92 3.71
CA GLY A 63 -47.75 -3.43 2.86
C GLY A 63 -47.34 -2.46 1.76
N ASN A 64 -46.36 -2.86 1.01
CA ASN A 64 -45.84 -2.15 -0.17
C ASN A 64 -46.48 -2.75 -1.44
N HIS A 65 -47.81 -2.57 -1.58
CA HIS A 65 -48.53 -3.14 -2.70
C HIS A 65 -48.39 -2.33 -3.98
N ASP A 66 -48.58 -2.94 -5.14
CA ASP A 66 -48.51 -2.33 -6.47
C ASP A 66 -49.38 -1.06 -6.60
N PHE A 67 -50.48 -0.98 -5.88
CA PHE A 67 -51.41 0.18 -5.85
C PHE A 67 -51.02 1.23 -4.80
N SER A 68 -49.96 1.03 -4.08
CA SER A 68 -49.53 1.95 -3.02
C SER A 68 -49.00 3.26 -3.61
N ASN A 69 -49.51 4.38 -3.13
CA ASN A 69 -49.06 5.69 -3.58
C ASN A 69 -47.95 6.23 -2.67
N ASN A 70 -46.73 5.71 -2.83
CA ASN A 70 -45.56 6.18 -2.10
C ASN A 70 -45.03 7.50 -2.67
N VAL A 71 -44.55 8.37 -1.80
CA VAL A 71 -43.93 9.66 -2.14
C VAL A 71 -42.51 9.72 -1.63
N PHE A 72 -41.69 10.53 -2.25
CA PHE A 72 -40.34 10.76 -1.73
C PHE A 72 -40.36 11.36 -0.32
N VAL A 73 -39.55 10.82 0.54
CA VAL A 73 -39.15 11.46 1.80
C VAL A 73 -38.26 12.65 1.45
N ASP A 74 -38.49 13.80 2.07
CA ASP A 74 -37.74 15.02 1.80
C ASP A 74 -37.76 15.89 3.07
N ILE A 75 -36.66 15.81 3.85
CA ILE A 75 -36.57 16.43 5.17
C ILE A 75 -35.87 17.79 5.17
N ASP A 76 -35.29 18.18 4.06
CA ASP A 76 -34.68 19.49 3.91
C ASP A 76 -35.44 20.40 2.94
N ASN A 77 -34.99 21.63 2.79
CA ASN A 77 -35.56 22.57 1.84
C ASN A 77 -34.57 22.91 0.73
N ASP A 78 -33.60 22.02 0.45
CA ASP A 78 -32.60 22.23 -0.59
C ASP A 78 -33.23 21.97 -1.97
N ALA A 79 -33.40 23.02 -2.75
CA ALA A 79 -33.94 22.93 -4.10
C ALA A 79 -33.11 22.07 -5.06
N SER A 80 -31.91 21.67 -4.68
CA SER A 80 -31.02 20.77 -5.45
C SER A 80 -31.24 19.30 -5.12
N THR A 81 -32.10 18.98 -4.16
CA THR A 81 -32.50 17.61 -3.82
C THR A 81 -33.97 17.37 -4.15
N PHE A 82 -34.31 16.16 -4.57
CA PHE A 82 -35.72 15.75 -4.79
C PHE A 82 -36.20 14.79 -3.70
N ASN A 83 -35.28 14.17 -2.97
CA ASN A 83 -35.53 13.45 -1.73
C ASN A 83 -34.34 13.60 -0.80
N SER A 84 -34.60 13.46 0.49
CA SER A 84 -33.56 13.48 1.52
C SER A 84 -34.04 12.78 2.78
N SER A 85 -33.18 12.00 3.43
CA SER A 85 -33.40 11.40 4.75
C SER A 85 -32.12 11.29 5.52
N SER A 86 -32.18 11.22 6.85
CA SER A 86 -31.00 11.19 7.70
C SER A 86 -31.05 10.10 8.77
N ALA A 87 -29.89 9.72 9.28
CA ALA A 87 -29.73 8.82 10.41
C ALA A 87 -28.50 9.21 11.23
N ASN A 88 -28.56 8.97 12.52
CA ASN A 88 -27.49 9.35 13.44
C ASN A 88 -26.64 8.14 13.84
N LEU A 89 -25.33 8.26 13.70
CA LEU A 89 -24.37 7.31 14.26
C LEU A 89 -24.03 7.73 15.68
N SER A 90 -24.53 7.01 16.66
CA SER A 90 -24.08 7.12 18.05
C SER A 90 -22.88 6.21 18.28
N ASN A 91 -22.02 6.54 19.26
CA ASN A 91 -20.95 5.64 19.67
C ASN A 91 -21.51 4.26 20.05
N PRO A 92 -21.17 3.16 19.34
CA PRO A 92 -21.73 1.84 19.63
C PRO A 92 -21.22 1.26 20.95
N GLU A 93 -20.06 1.72 21.46
CA GLU A 93 -19.43 1.23 22.68
C GLU A 93 -18.99 2.42 23.57
N PRO A 94 -19.94 3.16 24.18
CA PRO A 94 -19.63 4.43 24.84
C PRO A 94 -18.71 4.31 26.07
N THR A 95 -18.53 3.10 26.62
CA THR A 95 -17.65 2.80 27.74
C THR A 95 -16.25 2.32 27.31
N VAL A 96 -16.07 2.03 26.02
CA VAL A 96 -14.82 1.54 25.45
C VAL A 96 -13.96 2.72 24.99
N SER A 97 -12.74 2.77 25.48
CA SER A 97 -11.77 3.77 25.04
C SER A 97 -11.21 3.42 23.65
N CYS A 98 -10.72 4.43 22.95
CA CYS A 98 -10.00 4.24 21.69
C CYS A 98 -10.79 3.52 20.61
N LEU A 99 -12.10 3.74 20.59
CA LEU A 99 -12.95 3.22 19.54
C LEU A 99 -12.71 4.01 18.24
N SER A 100 -12.41 3.31 17.15
CA SER A 100 -12.20 3.88 15.84
C SER A 100 -13.03 3.16 14.78
N ILE A 101 -13.32 3.86 13.68
CA ILE A 101 -13.96 3.25 12.52
C ILE A 101 -12.88 2.64 11.63
N LYS A 102 -12.95 1.32 11.45
CA LYS A 102 -12.08 0.59 10.52
C LYS A 102 -12.56 0.71 9.08
N LYS A 103 -13.88 0.52 8.87
CA LYS A 103 -14.54 0.63 7.56
C LYS A 103 -15.89 1.30 7.68
N ALA A 104 -16.28 2.03 6.61
CA ALA A 104 -17.59 2.63 6.45
C ALA A 104 -18.06 2.40 5.01
N TYR A 105 -19.10 1.57 4.83
CA TYR A 105 -19.60 1.12 3.54
C TYR A 105 -21.01 1.61 3.32
N LEU A 106 -21.18 2.51 2.35
CA LEU A 106 -22.46 3.09 1.96
C LEU A 106 -23.09 2.26 0.83
N TYR A 107 -24.30 1.80 1.08
CA TYR A 107 -25.16 1.18 0.08
C TYR A 107 -26.41 2.04 -0.14
N TRP A 108 -26.85 2.14 -1.38
CA TRP A 108 -28.18 2.64 -1.70
C TRP A 108 -28.81 1.75 -2.77
N ALA A 109 -30.09 1.52 -2.61
CA ALA A 109 -30.85 0.62 -3.45
C ALA A 109 -32.31 1.08 -3.57
N ALA A 110 -32.91 0.87 -4.71
CA ALA A 110 -34.31 1.17 -4.92
C ALA A 110 -34.87 0.39 -6.12
N ALA A 111 -36.19 0.18 -6.15
CA ALA A 111 -36.89 -0.22 -7.35
C ALA A 111 -36.71 0.87 -8.42
N ASP A 112 -36.31 0.47 -9.63
CA ASP A 112 -36.17 1.38 -10.77
C ASP A 112 -37.53 1.85 -11.26
N LYS A 113 -37.60 2.90 -12.06
CA LYS A 113 -38.85 3.30 -12.73
C LYS A 113 -39.29 2.20 -13.68
N GLU A 114 -40.61 2.09 -13.82
CA GLU A 114 -41.21 1.21 -14.81
C GLU A 114 -40.88 1.68 -16.23
N GLU A 115 -40.43 0.78 -17.08
CA GLU A 115 -40.06 1.08 -18.46
C GLU A 115 -41.25 1.46 -19.36
N ASP A 116 -42.47 1.06 -18.98
CA ASP A 116 -43.72 1.39 -19.67
C ASP A 116 -44.37 2.68 -19.12
N ASP A 117 -43.77 3.34 -18.12
CA ASP A 117 -44.19 4.65 -17.65
C ASP A 117 -43.82 5.73 -18.70
N PRO A 118 -44.78 6.54 -19.16
CA PRO A 118 -44.50 7.64 -20.09
C PRO A 118 -43.46 8.66 -19.60
N SER A 119 -43.19 8.69 -18.30
CA SER A 119 -42.16 9.52 -17.67
C SER A 119 -40.84 8.78 -17.44
N ASP A 120 -40.65 7.59 -18.03
CA ASP A 120 -39.42 6.84 -17.88
C ASP A 120 -38.22 7.62 -18.42
N GLU A 121 -37.14 7.55 -17.67
CA GLU A 121 -35.84 8.13 -17.99
C GLU A 121 -34.78 7.04 -17.86
N PRO A 122 -34.57 6.16 -18.84
CA PRO A 122 -33.74 4.96 -18.72
C PRO A 122 -32.27 5.26 -18.37
N ASN A 123 -31.83 6.49 -18.63
CA ASN A 123 -30.46 6.94 -18.35
C ASN A 123 -30.37 7.90 -17.15
N TRP A 124 -31.36 7.88 -16.25
CA TRP A 124 -31.28 8.69 -15.06
C TRP A 124 -30.06 8.32 -14.16
N ASP A 125 -29.53 9.31 -13.41
CA ASP A 125 -28.33 9.16 -12.57
C ASP A 125 -28.64 8.33 -11.30
N TYR A 126 -28.88 7.02 -11.44
CA TYR A 126 -29.16 6.11 -10.31
C TYR A 126 -27.89 5.80 -9.48
N ASN A 127 -26.71 5.89 -10.09
CA ASN A 127 -25.43 5.61 -9.46
C ASN A 127 -24.77 6.83 -8.82
N LYS A 128 -25.51 7.95 -8.71
CA LYS A 128 -25.07 9.18 -8.05
C LYS A 128 -26.08 9.62 -7.01
N ILE A 129 -25.56 9.97 -5.85
CA ILE A 129 -26.36 10.51 -4.74
C ILE A 129 -25.66 11.72 -4.14
N LYS A 130 -26.30 12.37 -3.20
CA LYS A 130 -25.71 13.40 -2.35
C LYS A 130 -25.56 12.88 -0.93
N LEU A 131 -24.37 13.09 -0.34
CA LEU A 131 -24.06 12.71 1.03
C LEU A 131 -23.62 13.94 1.82
N GLN A 132 -24.21 14.13 2.98
CA GLN A 132 -23.73 15.08 3.98
C GLN A 132 -23.24 14.29 5.20
N LEU A 133 -21.98 14.50 5.56
CA LEU A 133 -21.32 13.88 6.70
C LEU A 133 -21.51 14.72 7.98
N PRO A 134 -21.36 14.13 9.17
CA PRO A 134 -21.41 14.87 10.43
C PRO A 134 -20.51 16.11 10.45
N GLY A 135 -21.08 17.25 10.87
CA GLY A 135 -20.36 18.51 10.93
C GLY A 135 -20.14 19.24 9.60
N SER A 136 -20.55 18.65 8.47
CA SER A 136 -20.45 19.31 7.16
C SER A 136 -21.56 20.32 6.95
N LEU A 137 -21.26 21.43 6.24
CA LEU A 137 -22.21 22.49 5.97
C LEU A 137 -23.14 22.23 4.77
N GLY A 138 -22.93 21.14 4.03
CA GLY A 138 -23.71 20.82 2.84
C GLY A 138 -23.38 19.47 2.25
N TYR A 139 -24.02 19.17 1.14
CA TYR A 139 -23.86 17.91 0.45
C TYR A 139 -22.62 17.84 -0.43
N THR A 140 -22.03 16.65 -0.50
CA THR A 140 -21.08 16.25 -1.54
C THR A 140 -21.74 15.25 -2.48
N THR A 141 -21.55 15.38 -3.78
CA THR A 141 -22.01 14.39 -4.75
C THR A 141 -21.12 13.17 -4.70
N ILE A 142 -21.74 12.01 -4.50
CA ILE A 142 -21.08 10.70 -4.42
C ILE A 142 -21.46 9.90 -5.66
N THR A 143 -20.46 9.32 -6.32
CA THR A 143 -20.66 8.34 -7.39
C THR A 143 -20.30 6.96 -6.85
N ALA A 144 -21.07 5.94 -7.18
CA ALA A 144 -20.80 4.55 -6.79
C ALA A 144 -19.42 4.10 -7.25
N ASP A 145 -18.72 3.38 -6.40
CA ASP A 145 -17.50 2.63 -6.77
C ASP A 145 -17.87 1.35 -7.53
N ASP A 146 -19.05 0.78 -7.19
CA ASP A 146 -19.55 -0.45 -7.80
C ASP A 146 -21.09 -0.37 -7.94
N VAL A 147 -21.58 -0.74 -9.10
CA VAL A 147 -23.00 -1.04 -9.33
C VAL A 147 -23.14 -2.56 -9.22
N ILE A 148 -23.50 -3.01 -8.02
CA ILE A 148 -23.58 -4.44 -7.71
C ILE A 148 -24.60 -5.13 -8.62
N TYR A 149 -25.76 -4.50 -8.83
CA TYR A 149 -26.81 -4.98 -9.68
C TYR A 149 -27.61 -3.82 -10.25
N ARG A 150 -28.07 -3.95 -11.48
CA ARG A 150 -29.09 -3.14 -12.11
C ARG A 150 -29.96 -4.04 -12.97
N GLY A 151 -31.19 -4.27 -12.54
CA GLY A 151 -32.10 -5.20 -13.20
C GLY A 151 -32.36 -4.85 -14.65
N ARG A 152 -32.52 -3.57 -14.95
CA ARG A 152 -32.78 -3.05 -16.31
C ARG A 152 -31.69 -3.44 -17.34
N ASP A 153 -30.50 -3.73 -16.88
CA ASP A 153 -29.38 -4.17 -17.75
C ASP A 153 -29.42 -5.70 -18.01
N GLU A 154 -30.34 -6.44 -17.38
CA GLU A 154 -30.43 -7.90 -17.43
C GLU A 154 -31.51 -8.38 -18.38
N VAL A 155 -31.29 -9.48 -19.09
CA VAL A 155 -32.29 -10.08 -19.96
C VAL A 155 -33.42 -10.72 -19.16
N GLY A 156 -34.67 -10.33 -19.44
CA GLY A 156 -35.83 -10.86 -18.76
C GLY A 156 -36.07 -10.31 -17.35
N HIS A 157 -35.60 -9.09 -17.11
CA HIS A 157 -35.88 -8.35 -15.89
C HIS A 157 -37.35 -7.95 -15.80
N PHE A 158 -37.76 -7.53 -14.61
CA PHE A 158 -39.06 -6.88 -14.41
C PHE A 158 -38.99 -5.41 -14.84
N VAL A 159 -40.11 -4.80 -15.17
CA VAL A 159 -40.17 -3.39 -15.61
C VAL A 159 -39.64 -2.40 -14.56
N ASN A 160 -39.64 -2.79 -13.29
CA ASN A 160 -39.16 -1.99 -12.17
C ASN A 160 -38.11 -2.73 -11.33
N ASP A 161 -37.34 -3.66 -11.94
CA ASP A 161 -36.26 -4.38 -11.26
C ASP A 161 -35.31 -3.39 -10.60
N PRO A 162 -34.81 -3.68 -9.40
CA PRO A 162 -34.05 -2.71 -8.62
C PRO A 162 -32.63 -2.52 -9.16
N TYR A 163 -32.01 -1.48 -8.64
CA TYR A 163 -30.57 -1.31 -8.68
C TYR A 163 -29.99 -1.26 -7.28
N ILE A 164 -28.73 -1.70 -7.14
CA ILE A 164 -27.95 -1.68 -5.91
C ILE A 164 -26.58 -1.09 -6.19
N CYS A 165 -26.25 -0.02 -5.47
CA CYS A 165 -24.99 0.69 -5.59
C CYS A 165 -24.20 0.64 -4.27
N PHE A 166 -22.89 0.68 -4.40
CA PHE A 166 -21.95 0.64 -3.29
C PHE A 166 -20.91 1.76 -3.40
N LYS A 167 -20.50 2.31 -2.25
CA LYS A 167 -19.38 3.24 -2.10
C LYS A 167 -18.64 2.98 -0.81
N ASP A 168 -17.30 2.82 -0.88
CA ASP A 168 -16.42 2.87 0.30
C ASP A 168 -16.18 4.33 0.68
N ILE A 169 -16.74 4.76 1.81
CA ILE A 169 -16.59 6.11 2.38
C ILE A 169 -15.68 6.12 3.60
N THR A 170 -14.84 5.10 3.75
CA THR A 170 -13.98 4.94 4.94
C THR A 170 -13.05 6.13 5.13
N ASN A 171 -12.43 6.62 4.05
CA ASN A 171 -11.47 7.72 4.15
C ASN A 171 -12.16 9.03 4.53
N GLU A 172 -13.35 9.29 3.98
CA GLU A 172 -14.15 10.46 4.29
C GLU A 172 -14.58 10.46 5.76
N VAL A 173 -15.00 9.30 6.27
CA VAL A 173 -15.41 9.14 7.68
C VAL A 173 -14.21 9.25 8.63
N LYS A 174 -13.06 8.66 8.30
CA LYS A 174 -11.83 8.75 9.11
C LYS A 174 -11.25 10.17 9.14
N ALA A 175 -11.51 10.98 8.14
CA ALA A 175 -11.07 12.38 8.09
C ALA A 175 -11.90 13.31 8.99
N LEU A 176 -13.03 12.85 9.53
CA LEU A 176 -13.86 13.65 10.45
C LEU A 176 -13.19 13.75 11.83
N THR A 177 -13.38 14.89 12.48
CA THR A 177 -12.97 15.07 13.89
C THR A 177 -13.64 14.04 14.81
N THR A 178 -14.88 13.69 14.49
CA THR A 178 -15.63 12.59 15.10
C THR A 178 -16.51 11.95 14.06
N PRO A 179 -16.56 10.60 13.97
CA PRO A 179 -17.46 9.92 13.04
C PRO A 179 -18.92 9.92 13.52
N TYR A 180 -19.17 10.30 14.77
CA TYR A 180 -20.49 10.27 15.38
C TYR A 180 -21.29 11.53 15.03
N GLY A 181 -22.60 11.34 14.82
CA GLY A 181 -23.51 12.42 14.45
C GLY A 181 -24.40 12.05 13.27
N THR A 182 -25.04 13.05 12.69
CA THR A 182 -26.04 12.86 11.63
C THR A 182 -25.38 12.74 10.26
N TYR A 183 -25.68 11.65 9.58
CA TYR A 183 -25.44 11.42 8.15
C TYR A 183 -26.73 11.67 7.42
N GLN A 184 -26.69 12.41 6.32
CA GLN A 184 -27.88 12.69 5.49
C GLN A 184 -27.60 12.31 4.05
N VAL A 185 -28.52 11.54 3.45
CA VAL A 185 -28.42 11.09 2.06
C VAL A 185 -29.61 11.65 1.29
N ALA A 186 -29.33 12.10 0.08
CA ALA A 186 -30.31 12.70 -0.80
C ALA A 186 -30.12 12.24 -2.26
N ASN A 187 -31.14 12.42 -3.08
CA ASN A 187 -31.16 12.10 -4.50
C ASN A 187 -30.97 10.60 -4.81
N VAL A 188 -31.48 9.71 -3.96
CA VAL A 188 -31.62 8.30 -4.30
C VAL A 188 -32.80 8.14 -5.24
N ARG A 189 -32.55 7.73 -6.46
CA ARG A 189 -33.57 7.51 -7.47
C ARG A 189 -34.44 6.31 -7.10
N ALA A 190 -35.75 6.47 -7.12
CA ALA A 190 -36.72 5.42 -6.81
C ALA A 190 -38.03 5.67 -7.56
N LYS A 191 -38.85 4.63 -7.75
CA LYS A 191 -40.21 4.73 -8.30
C LYS A 191 -41.12 5.35 -7.25
N GLU A 192 -41.70 6.50 -7.57
CA GLU A 192 -42.82 7.11 -6.81
C GLU A 192 -44.18 6.67 -7.35
N GLY A 193 -45.17 6.80 -6.49
CA GLY A 193 -46.54 6.47 -6.84
C GLY A 193 -46.83 4.97 -6.90
N SER A 194 -47.99 4.60 -7.44
CA SER A 194 -48.31 3.21 -7.70
C SER A 194 -47.64 2.70 -8.96
N LEU A 195 -47.48 1.38 -9.06
CA LEU A 195 -47.03 0.74 -10.29
C LEU A 195 -48.11 0.82 -11.37
N ILE A 196 -47.69 0.93 -12.62
CA ILE A 196 -48.59 0.87 -13.80
C ILE A 196 -48.85 -0.59 -14.14
N SER A 197 -47.78 -1.40 -14.18
CA SER A 197 -47.87 -2.83 -14.41
C SER A 197 -47.95 -3.58 -13.09
N HIS A 198 -48.89 -4.49 -13.00
CA HIS A 198 -49.14 -5.31 -11.84
C HIS A 198 -48.83 -6.77 -12.15
N GLY A 199 -47.98 -7.37 -11.34
CA GLY A 199 -47.63 -8.79 -11.48
C GLY A 199 -46.95 -9.31 -10.26
N GLY A 200 -47.24 -10.53 -9.84
CA GLY A 200 -46.57 -11.15 -8.74
C GLY A 200 -45.07 -11.34 -9.02
N GLY A 201 -44.23 -11.06 -8.03
CA GLY A 201 -42.80 -11.26 -8.10
C GLY A 201 -41.96 -10.03 -8.47
N ASN A 202 -42.58 -8.83 -8.63
CA ASN A 202 -41.84 -7.57 -8.78
C ASN A 202 -41.28 -7.08 -7.42
N THR A 203 -40.50 -5.98 -7.41
CA THR A 203 -39.91 -5.41 -6.20
C THR A 203 -40.67 -4.21 -5.64
N GLY A 204 -41.92 -4.01 -6.03
CA GLY A 204 -42.75 -2.90 -5.54
C GLY A 204 -42.11 -1.52 -5.78
N THR A 205 -42.39 -0.59 -4.87
CA THR A 205 -41.84 0.78 -4.90
C THR A 205 -40.94 1.04 -3.69
N SER A 206 -39.99 0.17 -3.48
CA SER A 206 -39.05 0.23 -2.34
C SER A 206 -37.83 1.09 -2.65
N GLY A 207 -37.21 1.64 -1.61
CA GLY A 207 -35.93 2.35 -1.75
C GLY A 207 -35.39 2.94 -0.45
N GLY A 208 -34.10 2.95 -0.33
CA GLY A 208 -33.40 3.48 0.84
C GLY A 208 -31.88 3.43 0.72
N TRP A 209 -31.24 3.71 1.83
CA TRP A 209 -29.79 3.66 1.98
C TRP A 209 -29.39 3.14 3.35
N GLN A 210 -28.21 2.54 3.44
CA GLN A 210 -27.59 2.14 4.70
C GLN A 210 -26.08 2.35 4.67
N ILE A 211 -25.51 2.67 5.82
CA ILE A 211 -24.06 2.69 6.03
C ILE A 211 -23.73 1.64 7.08
N VAL A 212 -22.90 0.69 6.69
CA VAL A 212 -22.37 -0.34 7.59
C VAL A 212 -21.00 0.12 8.06
N PHE A 213 -20.82 0.18 9.37
CA PHE A 213 -19.54 0.54 9.99
C PHE A 213 -18.95 -0.69 10.66
N VAL A 214 -17.70 -1.01 10.31
CA VAL A 214 -16.85 -1.90 11.10
C VAL A 214 -16.03 -1.00 12.02
N TYR A 215 -16.12 -1.23 13.32
CA TYR A 215 -15.38 -0.48 14.32
C TYR A 215 -14.45 -1.38 15.11
N GLU A 216 -13.37 -0.81 15.63
CA GLU A 216 -12.34 -1.54 16.36
C GLU A 216 -11.81 -0.74 17.56
N SER A 217 -11.35 -1.49 18.57
CA SER A 217 -10.58 -0.98 19.71
C SER A 217 -9.65 -2.08 20.19
N PRO A 218 -8.44 -1.76 20.66
CA PRO A 218 -7.53 -2.76 21.23
C PRO A 218 -8.09 -3.57 22.40
N THR A 219 -9.10 -3.03 23.08
CA THR A 219 -9.71 -3.63 24.29
C THR A 219 -10.95 -4.48 24.03
N LEU A 220 -11.43 -4.52 22.77
CA LEU A 220 -12.57 -5.35 22.40
C LEU A 220 -12.15 -6.79 22.09
N PRO A 221 -13.05 -7.78 22.27
CA PRO A 221 -12.79 -9.15 21.84
C PRO A 221 -12.60 -9.23 20.32
N ALA A 222 -11.88 -10.27 19.89
CA ALA A 222 -11.70 -10.52 18.46
C ALA A 222 -12.96 -11.18 17.86
N LYS A 223 -13.45 -10.61 16.77
CA LYS A 223 -14.54 -11.18 15.95
C LYS A 223 -14.10 -11.28 14.50
N ASN A 224 -14.44 -12.36 13.82
CA ASN A 224 -14.39 -12.41 12.36
C ASN A 224 -15.65 -11.74 11.83
N ILE A 225 -15.48 -10.66 11.08
CA ILE A 225 -16.56 -9.94 10.43
C ILE A 225 -16.49 -10.23 8.94
N SER A 226 -17.55 -10.85 8.43
CA SER A 226 -17.69 -11.21 7.02
C SER A 226 -18.94 -10.53 6.46
N LEU A 227 -18.75 -9.57 5.56
CA LEU A 227 -19.82 -8.87 4.84
C LEU A 227 -19.79 -9.29 3.39
N PHE A 228 -20.92 -9.76 2.88
CA PHE A 228 -21.12 -10.20 1.51
C PHE A 228 -22.20 -9.35 0.85
N ASP A 229 -21.94 -8.88 -0.35
CA ASP A 229 -22.92 -8.20 -1.17
C ASP A 229 -23.12 -8.90 -2.52
N GLY A 230 -24.28 -8.72 -3.07
CA GLY A 230 -24.77 -9.34 -4.28
C GLY A 230 -26.24 -8.97 -4.51
N TYR A 231 -26.98 -9.78 -5.22
CA TYR A 231 -28.44 -9.64 -5.30
C TYR A 231 -29.13 -10.98 -5.49
N ALA A 232 -30.00 -11.32 -4.55
CA ALA A 232 -30.86 -12.48 -4.61
C ALA A 232 -32.33 -12.02 -4.64
N HIS A 233 -32.99 -12.28 -5.75
CA HIS A 233 -34.42 -12.03 -5.91
C HIS A 233 -35.20 -13.31 -5.54
N VAL A 234 -35.86 -13.31 -4.41
CA VAL A 234 -36.57 -14.46 -3.82
C VAL A 234 -38.05 -14.31 -3.98
N THR A 235 -38.72 -15.35 -4.51
CA THR A 235 -40.17 -15.43 -4.66
C THR A 235 -40.68 -16.80 -4.22
N SER A 236 -41.98 -17.00 -4.17
CA SER A 236 -42.55 -18.30 -3.86
C SER A 236 -42.16 -19.42 -4.85
N SER A 237 -41.88 -19.05 -6.10
CA SER A 237 -41.49 -19.99 -7.16
C SER A 237 -39.97 -20.10 -7.31
N VAL A 238 -39.24 -19.09 -6.85
CA VAL A 238 -37.79 -18.93 -7.00
C VAL A 238 -37.17 -18.68 -5.60
N ASN A 239 -36.80 -19.73 -4.92
CA ASN A 239 -36.42 -19.73 -3.51
C ASN A 239 -35.35 -20.78 -3.19
N ASN A 240 -34.90 -20.86 -1.93
CA ASN A 240 -33.86 -21.75 -1.43
C ASN A 240 -32.43 -21.38 -1.87
N PHE A 241 -32.07 -20.12 -1.69
CA PHE A 241 -30.70 -19.68 -1.89
C PHE A 241 -29.80 -19.96 -0.71
N GLU A 242 -28.67 -20.58 -0.94
CA GLU A 242 -27.65 -20.81 0.08
C GLU A 242 -26.46 -19.87 -0.13
N ILE A 243 -26.04 -19.22 0.95
CA ILE A 243 -24.87 -18.36 1.01
C ILE A 243 -23.96 -18.94 2.07
N GLY A 244 -22.74 -19.35 1.68
CA GLY A 244 -21.74 -19.93 2.56
C GLY A 244 -20.78 -18.85 3.09
N PHE A 245 -20.49 -18.91 4.37
CA PHE A 245 -19.47 -18.12 5.07
C PHE A 245 -18.36 -19.06 5.52
N SER A 246 -17.11 -18.64 5.37
CA SER A 246 -15.92 -19.39 5.80
C SER A 246 -14.78 -18.43 6.12
N GLY A 247 -13.67 -18.97 6.63
CA GLY A 247 -12.49 -18.16 6.94
C GLY A 247 -12.45 -17.66 8.37
N PHE A 248 -13.26 -18.21 9.26
CA PHE A 248 -13.20 -18.02 10.70
C PHE A 248 -13.04 -19.36 11.43
N GLN A 249 -12.63 -19.30 12.67
CA GLN A 249 -12.73 -20.41 13.60
C GLN A 249 -13.25 -19.87 14.93
N THR A 250 -14.40 -20.37 15.35
CA THR A 250 -15.04 -19.94 16.59
C THR A 250 -14.25 -20.36 17.82
N VAL A 251 -14.45 -19.69 18.92
CA VAL A 251 -13.83 -20.04 20.21
C VAL A 251 -14.04 -21.51 20.56
N PRO A 252 -13.03 -22.23 21.10
CA PRO A 252 -13.12 -23.67 21.38
C PRO A 252 -14.00 -23.98 22.58
N THR A 253 -14.21 -23.05 23.48
CA THR A 253 -15.03 -23.22 24.70
C THR A 253 -15.79 -21.93 25.02
N GLY A 254 -16.84 -22.04 25.82
CA GLY A 254 -17.71 -20.92 26.17
C GLY A 254 -18.78 -20.63 25.13
N ASP A 255 -19.50 -19.55 25.32
CA ASP A 255 -20.56 -19.12 24.40
C ASP A 255 -19.93 -18.54 23.11
N VAL A 256 -20.58 -18.78 21.99
CA VAL A 256 -20.20 -18.23 20.69
C VAL A 256 -21.23 -17.15 20.34
N ASP A 257 -20.82 -15.88 20.47
CA ASP A 257 -21.64 -14.74 20.08
C ASP A 257 -21.55 -14.49 18.58
N VAL A 258 -22.70 -14.27 17.98
CA VAL A 258 -22.83 -14.02 16.54
C VAL A 258 -23.81 -12.88 16.29
N ASP A 259 -23.38 -11.88 15.54
CA ASP A 259 -24.27 -10.85 15.01
C ASP A 259 -24.52 -11.07 13.51
N VAL A 260 -25.73 -10.81 13.07
CA VAL A 260 -26.16 -10.90 11.67
C VAL A 260 -26.45 -9.49 11.16
N VAL A 261 -25.94 -9.18 9.97
CA VAL A 261 -26.18 -7.90 9.27
C VAL A 261 -26.99 -8.17 8.01
N ILE A 262 -28.02 -7.38 7.75
CA ILE A 262 -28.83 -7.50 6.51
C ILE A 262 -29.10 -6.15 5.86
N GLY A 263 -29.31 -6.19 4.52
CA GLY A 263 -29.90 -5.13 3.71
C GLY A 263 -30.78 -5.75 2.62
N ALA A 264 -32.05 -5.40 2.59
CA ALA A 264 -33.00 -5.96 1.62
C ALA A 264 -34.01 -4.93 1.12
N LEU A 265 -34.62 -5.24 -0.02
CA LEU A 265 -35.71 -4.50 -0.63
C LEU A 265 -36.99 -5.36 -0.64
N GLU A 266 -38.08 -4.68 -0.68
CA GLU A 266 -39.41 -5.19 -0.91
C GLU A 266 -40.09 -5.81 0.32
N GLY A 267 -39.55 -6.54 1.20
CA GLY A 267 -40.23 -7.16 2.33
C GLY A 267 -41.42 -6.39 2.91
N ASP A 268 -42.59 -7.03 2.99
CA ASP A 268 -43.86 -6.39 3.37
C ASP A 268 -44.19 -6.50 4.86
N ARG A 269 -44.90 -5.51 5.37
CA ARG A 269 -45.36 -5.52 6.78
C ARG A 269 -46.47 -6.54 7.03
N ASP A 270 -47.39 -6.68 6.11
CA ASP A 270 -48.67 -7.41 6.27
C ASP A 270 -48.70 -8.73 5.47
N LEU A 271 -47.73 -8.99 4.61
CA LEU A 271 -47.58 -10.26 3.91
C LEU A 271 -46.56 -11.14 4.63
N SER A 272 -46.79 -12.43 4.60
CA SER A 272 -45.88 -13.40 5.23
C SER A 272 -45.49 -14.50 4.25
N GLY A 273 -44.37 -15.20 4.53
CA GLY A 273 -43.90 -16.31 3.72
C GLY A 273 -42.42 -16.32 3.55
N ASP A 274 -41.78 -15.20 3.68
CA ASP A 274 -40.34 -15.01 3.63
C ASP A 274 -39.62 -15.51 4.89
N ARG A 275 -38.41 -16.03 4.74
CA ARG A 275 -37.63 -16.58 5.82
C ARG A 275 -36.14 -16.35 5.58
N LEU A 276 -35.44 -16.01 6.65
CA LEU A 276 -33.99 -16.12 6.74
C LEU A 276 -33.67 -17.33 7.62
N GLN A 277 -32.90 -18.28 7.09
CA GLN A 277 -32.58 -19.53 7.78
C GLN A 277 -31.07 -19.68 7.92
N ILE A 278 -30.64 -20.37 8.98
CA ILE A 278 -29.24 -20.78 9.16
C ILE A 278 -29.18 -22.29 9.37
N LYS A 279 -28.09 -22.90 8.92
CA LYS A 279 -27.85 -24.32 9.11
C LYS A 279 -27.23 -24.55 10.49
N ASN A 280 -27.91 -25.34 11.32
CA ASN A 280 -27.44 -25.61 12.67
C ASN A 280 -26.40 -26.74 12.72
N THR A 281 -25.86 -27.00 13.92
CA THR A 281 -24.86 -28.04 14.20
C THR A 281 -25.33 -29.47 13.86
N SER A 282 -26.63 -29.72 13.83
CA SER A 282 -27.24 -30.98 13.41
C SER A 282 -27.55 -31.02 11.91
N ASN A 283 -27.08 -30.06 11.13
CA ASN A 283 -27.28 -29.92 9.69
C ASN A 283 -28.75 -29.70 9.27
N ASN A 284 -29.56 -29.16 10.19
CA ASN A 284 -30.96 -28.77 9.91
C ASN A 284 -31.04 -27.26 9.69
N TRP A 285 -32.04 -26.84 8.90
CA TRP A 285 -32.36 -25.45 8.71
C TRP A 285 -33.20 -24.94 9.91
N VAL A 286 -32.78 -23.79 10.45
CA VAL A 286 -33.46 -23.11 11.56
C VAL A 286 -33.88 -21.73 11.06
N ASP A 287 -35.15 -21.42 11.21
CA ASP A 287 -35.68 -20.07 10.92
C ASP A 287 -35.13 -19.06 11.92
N LEU A 288 -34.54 -17.98 11.45
CA LEU A 288 -34.15 -16.87 12.30
C LEU A 288 -35.38 -16.04 12.69
N SER A 289 -35.43 -15.62 13.91
CA SER A 289 -36.51 -14.77 14.41
C SER A 289 -36.14 -14.09 15.72
N TYR A 290 -36.73 -12.95 15.95
CA TYR A 290 -36.73 -12.26 17.24
C TYR A 290 -37.96 -11.36 17.34
N SER A 291 -38.12 -10.59 18.43
CA SER A 291 -39.36 -9.84 18.73
C SER A 291 -39.89 -8.94 17.63
N LEU A 292 -39.04 -8.40 16.75
CA LEU A 292 -39.43 -7.53 15.63
C LEU A 292 -39.54 -8.25 14.31
N ARG A 293 -38.96 -9.42 14.13
CA ARG A 293 -38.93 -10.20 12.90
C ARG A 293 -39.39 -11.63 13.19
N SER A 294 -40.55 -11.98 12.68
CA SER A 294 -41.09 -13.33 12.88
C SER A 294 -40.40 -14.34 11.96
N ALA A 295 -40.44 -15.62 12.31
CA ALA A 295 -39.88 -16.71 11.52
C ALA A 295 -40.52 -16.86 10.11
N SER A 296 -41.69 -16.25 9.86
CA SER A 296 -42.40 -16.35 8.59
C SER A 296 -42.72 -15.00 7.96
N ASN A 297 -42.18 -13.91 8.48
CA ASN A 297 -42.14 -12.57 7.93
C ASN A 297 -40.89 -11.89 8.50
N PHE A 298 -39.76 -12.31 7.98
CA PHE A 298 -38.46 -11.86 8.47
C PHE A 298 -38.11 -10.50 7.85
N PHE A 299 -38.32 -10.36 6.54
CA PHE A 299 -38.15 -9.10 5.81
C PHE A 299 -39.48 -8.35 5.82
N ASN A 300 -39.67 -7.46 6.78
CA ASN A 300 -40.98 -6.89 7.11
C ASN A 300 -40.97 -5.36 7.14
N SER A 301 -40.33 -4.74 6.17
CA SER A 301 -40.27 -3.28 6.01
C SER A 301 -39.78 -2.58 7.28
N ARG A 302 -38.59 -2.92 7.75
CA ARG A 302 -38.11 -2.43 9.04
C ARG A 302 -36.60 -2.09 9.03
N ILE A 303 -36.26 -0.97 9.61
CA ILE A 303 -34.89 -0.67 10.00
C ILE A 303 -34.76 -0.85 11.50
N ALA A 304 -33.92 -1.82 11.91
CA ALA A 304 -33.73 -2.18 13.31
C ALA A 304 -32.22 -2.27 13.65
N LYS A 305 -31.95 -2.27 14.94
CA LYS A 305 -30.60 -2.38 15.47
C LYS A 305 -30.68 -2.95 16.88
N ASN A 306 -29.86 -3.95 17.17
CA ASN A 306 -29.77 -4.57 18.52
C ASN A 306 -31.13 -4.98 19.05
N GLY A 307 -31.99 -5.61 18.23
CA GLY A 307 -33.30 -6.10 18.61
C GLY A 307 -34.38 -5.04 18.82
N SER A 308 -34.14 -3.78 18.45
CA SER A 308 -35.08 -2.67 18.60
C SER A 308 -35.22 -1.87 17.31
N ASN A 309 -36.39 -1.23 17.09
CA ASN A 309 -36.53 -0.30 15.97
C ASN A 309 -35.47 0.80 16.07
N PHE A 310 -34.74 1.04 15.01
CA PHE A 310 -33.80 2.14 14.93
C PHE A 310 -34.55 3.44 14.66
N ILE A 311 -34.72 4.25 15.70
CA ILE A 311 -35.51 5.50 15.68
C ILE A 311 -34.61 6.77 15.68
N ASP A 312 -33.31 6.65 15.84
CA ASP A 312 -32.37 7.78 15.77
C ASP A 312 -32.08 8.17 14.32
N ARG A 313 -33.16 8.51 13.61
CA ARG A 313 -33.18 8.87 12.20
C ARG A 313 -34.37 9.76 11.86
N ASN A 314 -34.32 10.45 10.75
CA ASN A 314 -35.40 11.34 10.30
C ASN A 314 -35.79 11.07 8.82
N PRO A 315 -37.05 10.72 8.53
CA PRO A 315 -38.10 10.37 9.46
C PRO A 315 -37.85 8.99 10.12
N ALA A 316 -38.30 8.83 11.35
CA ALA A 316 -38.19 7.59 12.11
C ALA A 316 -39.36 6.63 11.88
N SER A 317 -39.61 6.26 10.63
CA SER A 317 -40.72 5.36 10.24
C SER A 317 -40.52 3.96 10.79
N THR A 318 -41.44 3.38 11.52
CA THR A 318 -41.38 1.98 11.96
C THR A 318 -41.82 0.98 10.89
N ASN A 319 -42.41 1.46 9.82
CA ASN A 319 -42.65 0.74 8.57
C ASN A 319 -42.00 1.54 7.43
N THR A 320 -41.02 0.96 6.77
CA THR A 320 -40.18 1.58 5.74
C THR A 320 -40.64 1.28 4.32
N LEU A 321 -41.78 0.59 4.18
CA LEU A 321 -42.42 0.30 2.92
C LEU A 321 -41.43 -0.31 1.89
N GLY A 322 -40.91 -1.49 2.23
CA GLY A 322 -40.05 -2.28 1.34
C GLY A 322 -38.55 -2.04 1.52
N PHE A 323 -38.08 -1.33 2.56
CA PHE A 323 -36.64 -1.24 2.81
C PHE A 323 -36.30 -1.84 4.17
N ASP A 324 -35.49 -2.89 4.18
CA ASP A 324 -35.03 -3.58 5.36
C ASP A 324 -33.52 -3.39 5.60
N ALA A 325 -33.16 -3.02 6.82
CA ALA A 325 -31.78 -3.00 7.29
C ALA A 325 -31.73 -3.38 8.76
N ASP A 326 -30.78 -4.22 9.15
CA ASP A 326 -30.68 -4.67 10.54
C ASP A 326 -29.26 -5.10 10.90
N VAL A 327 -28.92 -4.96 12.17
CA VAL A 327 -27.87 -5.69 12.85
C VAL A 327 -28.42 -6.24 14.17
N PHE A 328 -28.40 -7.57 14.34
CA PHE A 328 -29.02 -8.24 15.47
C PHE A 328 -28.21 -9.46 15.92
N ALA A 329 -28.24 -9.73 17.22
CA ALA A 329 -27.61 -10.91 17.79
C ALA A 329 -28.40 -12.17 17.40
N LEU A 330 -27.68 -13.18 16.87
CA LEU A 330 -28.22 -14.51 16.62
C LEU A 330 -28.45 -15.23 17.95
N SER A 331 -29.66 -15.70 18.18
CA SER A 331 -29.92 -16.58 19.34
C SER A 331 -29.20 -17.93 19.13
N ASN A 332 -28.15 -18.18 19.89
CA ASN A 332 -27.31 -19.38 19.80
C ASN A 332 -27.20 -20.15 21.14
N PRO A 333 -28.34 -20.54 21.77
CA PRO A 333 -28.31 -21.14 23.09
C PRO A 333 -27.55 -22.49 23.06
N GLY A 334 -26.55 -22.61 23.96
CA GLY A 334 -25.71 -23.79 24.07
C GLY A 334 -24.96 -24.11 22.78
N ASN A 335 -24.63 -23.08 21.98
CA ASN A 335 -23.92 -23.18 20.71
C ASN A 335 -24.56 -24.17 19.71
N SER A 336 -25.89 -24.23 19.73
CA SER A 336 -26.65 -25.17 18.89
C SER A 336 -26.76 -24.78 17.42
N ILE A 337 -26.53 -23.50 17.10
CA ILE A 337 -26.56 -22.97 15.74
C ILE A 337 -25.13 -22.86 15.19
N ILE A 338 -24.28 -22.13 15.87
CA ILE A 338 -22.84 -22.02 15.60
C ILE A 338 -22.09 -22.65 16.77
N ALA A 339 -21.38 -23.73 16.50
CA ALA A 339 -20.66 -24.49 17.53
C ALA A 339 -19.29 -23.89 17.84
N ASN A 340 -18.71 -24.34 18.95
CA ASN A 340 -17.27 -24.16 19.20
C ASN A 340 -16.44 -24.89 18.12
N ASN A 341 -15.27 -24.36 17.77
CA ASN A 341 -14.37 -24.86 16.73
C ASN A 341 -15.02 -24.95 15.34
N GLN A 342 -16.08 -24.20 15.08
CA GLN A 342 -16.72 -24.16 13.76
C GLN A 342 -15.99 -23.18 12.84
N THR A 343 -15.78 -23.59 11.57
CA THR A 343 -14.99 -22.83 10.60
C THR A 343 -15.82 -22.27 9.43
N SER A 344 -17.12 -22.61 9.39
CA SER A 344 -18.04 -22.17 8.34
C SER A 344 -19.47 -22.13 8.83
N ALA A 345 -20.29 -21.29 8.19
CA ALA A 345 -21.74 -21.23 8.39
C ALA A 345 -22.44 -21.15 7.04
N THR A 346 -23.69 -21.59 6.97
CA THR A 346 -24.51 -21.46 5.75
C THR A 346 -25.86 -20.86 6.12
N ILE A 347 -26.20 -19.78 5.42
CA ILE A 347 -27.49 -19.11 5.49
C ILE A 347 -28.31 -19.49 4.27
N ARG A 348 -29.64 -19.60 4.42
CA ARG A 348 -30.55 -19.84 3.31
C ARG A 348 -31.66 -18.79 3.32
N LEU A 349 -31.96 -18.29 2.12
CA LEU A 349 -33.10 -17.44 1.80
C LEU A 349 -34.22 -18.29 1.21
N THR A 350 -35.44 -18.12 1.68
CA THR A 350 -36.57 -18.85 1.13
C THR A 350 -37.89 -18.04 1.30
N SER A 351 -38.86 -18.31 0.45
CA SER A 351 -40.21 -17.77 0.56
C SER A 351 -41.23 -18.81 0.07
N ASN A 352 -42.46 -18.73 0.57
CA ASN A 352 -43.57 -19.49 0.06
C ASN A 352 -44.76 -18.61 -0.43
N GLN A 353 -44.61 -17.31 -0.30
CA GLN A 353 -45.64 -16.33 -0.75
C GLN A 353 -45.02 -15.00 -1.13
N GLU A 354 -44.30 -14.34 -0.22
CA GLU A 354 -43.78 -12.99 -0.38
C GLU A 354 -42.57 -12.95 -1.32
N THR A 355 -42.39 -11.81 -2.01
CA THR A 355 -41.17 -11.47 -2.77
C THR A 355 -40.29 -10.57 -1.93
N TYR A 356 -38.96 -10.75 -2.02
CA TYR A 356 -37.99 -9.82 -1.47
C TYR A 356 -36.65 -9.92 -2.20
N GLY A 357 -35.84 -8.87 -2.10
CA GLY A 357 -34.55 -8.79 -2.70
C GLY A 357 -33.44 -8.56 -1.67
N LEU A 358 -32.63 -9.58 -1.33
CA LEU A 358 -31.49 -9.40 -0.45
C LEU A 358 -30.28 -8.90 -1.23
N PHE A 359 -29.64 -7.83 -0.77
CA PHE A 359 -28.43 -7.30 -1.40
C PHE A 359 -27.20 -7.29 -0.47
N LEU A 360 -27.39 -7.36 0.83
CA LEU A 360 -26.30 -7.43 1.81
C LEU A 360 -26.64 -8.46 2.88
N ILE A 361 -25.66 -9.31 3.20
CA ILE A 361 -25.69 -10.23 4.33
C ILE A 361 -24.31 -10.30 4.99
N GLY A 362 -24.27 -10.27 6.29
CA GLY A 362 -23.02 -10.38 7.04
C GLY A 362 -23.15 -11.18 8.32
N LEU A 363 -22.02 -11.73 8.76
CA LEU A 363 -21.85 -12.35 10.06
C LEU A 363 -20.67 -11.70 10.79
N SER A 364 -20.86 -11.44 12.07
CA SER A 364 -19.78 -11.11 13.01
C SER A 364 -19.75 -12.19 14.09
N VAL A 365 -18.66 -12.95 14.16
CA VAL A 365 -18.58 -14.18 14.96
C VAL A 365 -17.38 -14.13 15.88
N ASP A 366 -17.52 -14.46 17.16
CA ASP A 366 -16.41 -14.58 18.09
C ASP A 366 -15.40 -15.61 17.62
N VAL A 367 -14.12 -15.22 17.60
CA VAL A 367 -13.04 -16.07 17.07
C VAL A 367 -11.85 -16.11 18.02
N TRP A 368 -11.09 -17.19 17.90
CA TRP A 368 -9.75 -17.27 18.45
C TRP A 368 -8.76 -16.65 17.49
N LYS A 369 -7.89 -15.80 18.05
CA LYS A 369 -6.87 -15.10 17.29
C LYS A 369 -5.66 -14.83 18.17
N PRO A 370 -4.49 -15.38 17.81
CA PRO A 370 -3.24 -14.91 18.40
C PRO A 370 -2.96 -13.49 17.88
N ASP A 371 -2.38 -12.62 18.69
CA ASP A 371 -2.14 -11.23 18.33
C ASP A 371 -0.85 -10.70 18.94
N LEU A 372 0.17 -10.49 18.13
CA LEU A 372 1.45 -9.91 18.55
C LEU A 372 1.50 -8.38 18.39
N ALA A 373 0.39 -7.72 18.00
CA ALA A 373 0.34 -6.27 17.91
C ALA A 373 0.12 -5.61 19.28
N PRO A 374 0.83 -4.50 19.57
CA PRO A 374 1.87 -3.87 18.77
C PRO A 374 3.23 -4.55 18.95
N LEU A 375 3.91 -4.87 17.83
CA LEU A 375 5.27 -5.42 17.82
C LEU A 375 6.28 -4.28 17.86
N ILE A 376 6.62 -3.78 19.05
CA ILE A 376 7.40 -2.55 19.18
C ILE A 376 8.88 -2.81 18.90
N LEU A 377 9.41 -2.15 17.85
CA LEU A 377 10.82 -2.13 17.50
C LEU A 377 11.46 -0.85 18.02
N SER A 378 12.42 -0.97 18.92
CA SER A 378 13.19 0.14 19.46
C SER A 378 14.63 0.09 18.94
N SER A 379 15.26 1.26 18.80
CA SER A 379 16.69 1.39 18.51
C SER A 379 17.44 2.03 19.66
N SER A 380 18.74 1.83 19.72
CA SER A 380 19.63 2.50 20.70
C SER A 380 19.80 3.99 20.40
N THR A 381 19.54 4.41 19.17
CA THR A 381 19.71 5.80 18.69
C THR A 381 18.88 6.01 17.42
N ASP A 382 18.52 7.27 17.15
CA ASP A 382 17.87 7.69 15.91
C ASP A 382 18.87 8.30 14.90
N THR A 383 20.16 8.44 15.31
CA THR A 383 21.25 8.95 14.46
C THR A 383 22.51 8.13 14.69
N SER A 384 23.29 7.91 13.65
CA SER A 384 24.52 7.13 13.71
C SER A 384 25.57 7.71 12.76
N SER A 385 26.85 7.44 13.00
CA SER A 385 27.95 7.78 12.10
C SER A 385 28.46 6.50 11.41
N VAL A 386 29.30 6.67 10.41
CA VAL A 386 30.01 5.56 9.77
C VAL A 386 30.76 4.74 10.82
N GLU A 387 30.78 3.41 10.66
CA GLU A 387 31.35 2.43 11.55
C GLU A 387 30.75 2.31 12.96
N ASP A 388 29.77 3.14 13.32
CA ASP A 388 29.05 3.00 14.58
C ASP A 388 28.13 1.79 14.57
N SER A 389 27.86 1.25 15.77
CA SER A 389 26.92 0.15 15.95
C SER A 389 25.57 0.66 16.47
N VAL A 390 24.48 0.18 15.86
CA VAL A 390 23.10 0.45 16.29
C VAL A 390 22.49 -0.85 16.79
N SER A 391 21.97 -0.83 18.01
CA SER A 391 21.24 -1.95 18.60
C SER A 391 19.74 -1.78 18.34
N PHE A 392 19.08 -2.85 17.91
CA PHE A 392 17.64 -2.97 17.81
C PHE A 392 17.13 -3.96 18.82
N SER A 393 15.94 -3.68 19.37
CA SER A 393 15.23 -4.57 20.27
C SER A 393 13.76 -4.60 19.94
N VAL A 394 13.17 -5.78 19.84
CA VAL A 394 11.74 -5.97 19.61
C VAL A 394 11.15 -6.74 20.78
N ASN A 395 10.03 -6.23 21.34
CA ASN A 395 9.29 -6.89 22.41
C ASN A 395 8.22 -7.81 21.83
N ILE A 396 8.17 -9.05 22.29
CA ILE A 396 7.23 -10.08 21.87
C ILE A 396 6.27 -10.35 23.00
N GLU A 397 4.99 -10.12 22.74
CA GLU A 397 3.88 -10.34 23.67
C GLU A 397 2.65 -10.79 22.91
N ASN A 398 1.97 -11.81 23.39
CA ASN A 398 0.72 -12.26 22.81
C ASN A 398 -0.46 -11.55 23.49
N ASN A 399 -1.02 -10.56 22.80
CA ASN A 399 -2.19 -9.77 23.21
C ASN A 399 -3.52 -10.37 22.69
N GLY A 400 -3.46 -11.57 22.11
CA GLY A 400 -4.60 -12.30 21.61
C GLY A 400 -5.25 -13.20 22.67
N ASN A 401 -6.13 -14.08 22.20
CA ASN A 401 -6.81 -15.09 23.00
C ASN A 401 -6.50 -16.53 22.56
N ASP A 402 -5.57 -16.71 21.62
CA ASP A 402 -5.06 -17.99 21.14
C ASP A 402 -3.54 -18.07 21.34
N ASN A 403 -2.98 -19.24 21.62
CA ASN A 403 -1.56 -19.46 21.74
C ASN A 403 -0.86 -19.32 20.38
N VAL A 404 0.39 -18.88 20.38
CA VAL A 404 1.16 -18.69 19.14
C VAL A 404 1.97 -19.93 18.80
N LYS A 405 1.89 -20.37 17.55
CA LYS A 405 2.71 -21.45 16.99
C LYS A 405 3.44 -20.99 15.71
N ASP A 406 4.51 -21.71 15.39
CA ASP A 406 5.33 -21.50 14.18
C ASP A 406 5.81 -20.04 14.03
N LEU A 407 6.15 -19.38 15.13
CA LEU A 407 6.55 -17.97 15.10
C LEU A 407 7.89 -17.79 14.40
N LYS A 408 7.85 -16.95 13.35
CA LYS A 408 9.03 -16.42 12.65
C LYS A 408 8.99 -14.92 12.65
N ILE A 409 10.14 -14.29 12.94
CA ILE A 409 10.30 -12.84 12.84
C ILE A 409 11.43 -12.55 11.87
N GLU A 410 11.15 -11.82 10.82
CA GLU A 410 12.06 -11.63 9.70
C GLU A 410 12.31 -10.14 9.43
N THR A 411 13.54 -9.83 9.03
CA THR A 411 13.91 -8.52 8.50
C THR A 411 15.01 -8.65 7.46
N THR A 412 14.98 -7.81 6.43
CA THR A 412 16.09 -7.67 5.49
C THR A 412 17.03 -6.58 6.02
N ILE A 413 18.27 -6.93 6.28
CA ILE A 413 19.30 -5.97 6.73
C ILE A 413 19.60 -5.00 5.58
N PRO A 414 19.44 -3.68 5.78
CA PRO A 414 19.68 -2.65 4.76
C PRO A 414 21.13 -2.67 4.24
N GLN A 415 21.35 -2.17 3.03
CA GLN A 415 22.67 -2.17 2.39
C GLN A 415 23.68 -1.28 3.10
N GLU A 416 23.21 -0.24 3.78
CA GLU A 416 24.00 0.75 4.52
C GLU A 416 24.66 0.19 5.78
N VAL A 417 24.25 -0.99 6.23
CA VAL A 417 24.69 -1.57 7.49
C VAL A 417 25.01 -3.06 7.32
N ASP A 418 25.85 -3.61 8.16
CA ASP A 418 26.11 -5.06 8.25
C ASP A 418 25.65 -5.61 9.59
N LEU A 419 25.05 -6.81 9.57
CA LEU A 419 24.67 -7.52 10.80
C LEU A 419 25.92 -7.88 11.60
N ILE A 420 25.90 -7.60 12.90
CA ILE A 420 26.96 -8.04 13.83
C ILE A 420 26.65 -9.46 14.28
N GLU A 421 27.50 -10.41 13.92
CA GLU A 421 27.38 -11.82 14.30
C GLU A 421 28.54 -12.27 15.20
N PRO A 422 28.31 -13.23 16.12
CA PRO A 422 27.04 -13.92 16.39
C PRO A 422 26.08 -13.07 17.23
N ILE A 423 24.77 -13.21 16.98
CA ILE A 423 23.74 -12.63 17.88
C ILE A 423 23.75 -13.44 19.18
N THR A 424 23.91 -12.75 20.30
CA THR A 424 23.99 -13.35 21.63
C THR A 424 22.87 -12.86 22.55
N GLY A 425 22.61 -13.58 23.63
CA GLY A 425 21.57 -13.18 24.60
C GLY A 425 20.14 -13.42 24.16
N LEU A 426 19.95 -14.29 23.17
CA LEU A 426 18.60 -14.69 22.75
C LEU A 426 17.85 -15.41 23.89
N PRO A 427 16.51 -15.20 24.01
CA PRO A 427 15.68 -15.92 24.96
C PRO A 427 15.75 -17.43 24.76
N PHE A 428 15.43 -18.18 25.82
CA PHE A 428 15.32 -19.63 25.72
C PHE A 428 14.30 -20.01 24.62
N GLY A 429 14.67 -20.98 23.80
CA GLY A 429 13.79 -21.47 22.72
C GLY A 429 13.79 -20.62 21.44
N VAL A 430 14.58 -19.52 21.41
CA VAL A 430 14.74 -18.72 20.20
C VAL A 430 16.08 -19.01 19.53
N THR A 431 16.02 -19.21 18.22
CA THR A 431 17.21 -19.36 17.35
C THR A 431 17.15 -18.33 16.22
N TYR A 432 18.31 -18.08 15.59
CA TYR A 432 18.34 -17.23 14.41
C TYR A 432 19.11 -17.88 13.24
N SER A 433 18.83 -17.38 12.04
CA SER A 433 19.63 -17.64 10.84
C SER A 433 19.75 -16.36 10.03
N TYR A 434 20.90 -16.18 9.38
CA TYR A 434 21.14 -15.03 8.50
C TYR A 434 21.62 -15.53 7.13
N ASN A 435 20.91 -15.11 6.08
CA ASN A 435 21.29 -15.37 4.70
C ASN A 435 22.02 -14.15 4.14
N THR A 436 23.34 -14.25 3.99
CA THR A 436 24.21 -13.16 3.53
C THR A 436 23.93 -12.70 2.10
N THR A 437 23.40 -13.58 1.23
CA THR A 437 23.07 -13.24 -0.16
C THR A 437 21.81 -12.40 -0.26
N THR A 438 20.75 -12.80 0.46
CA THR A 438 19.47 -12.08 0.48
C THR A 438 19.42 -11.04 1.59
N ARG A 439 20.43 -11.02 2.47
CA ARG A 439 20.51 -10.20 3.69
C ARG A 439 19.32 -10.39 4.64
N LEU A 440 18.65 -11.54 4.55
CA LEU A 440 17.49 -11.88 5.37
C LEU A 440 17.94 -12.45 6.72
N LEU A 441 17.56 -11.77 7.80
CA LEU A 441 17.67 -12.24 9.18
C LEU A 441 16.32 -12.82 9.59
N THR A 442 16.32 -14.07 10.08
CA THR A 442 15.14 -14.78 10.55
C THR A 442 15.37 -15.25 11.98
N PHE A 443 14.47 -14.91 12.90
CA PHE A 443 14.37 -15.50 14.22
C PHE A 443 13.24 -16.53 14.20
N ASN A 444 13.48 -17.71 14.81
CA ASN A 444 12.47 -18.74 14.99
C ASN A 444 12.30 -19.01 16.49
N ALA A 445 11.08 -18.98 16.97
CA ALA A 445 10.73 -19.33 18.34
C ALA A 445 10.07 -20.70 18.38
N ILE A 446 10.40 -21.51 19.39
CA ILE A 446 9.68 -22.77 19.64
C ILE A 446 8.28 -22.48 20.18
N ASP A 447 7.34 -23.38 19.93
CA ASP A 447 6.00 -23.31 20.51
C ASP A 447 6.04 -23.34 22.05
N GLY A 448 5.06 -22.71 22.69
CA GLY A 448 4.92 -22.70 24.15
C GLY A 448 5.78 -21.68 24.90
N ILE A 449 6.30 -20.65 24.19
CA ILE A 449 7.00 -19.51 24.83
C ILE A 449 6.34 -18.16 24.49
N THR A 450 5.25 -18.20 23.73
CA THR A 450 4.47 -17.02 23.33
C THR A 450 2.97 -17.33 23.48
N ASP A 451 2.63 -18.07 24.52
CA ASP A 451 1.26 -18.43 24.81
C ASP A 451 0.51 -17.26 25.47
N VAL A 452 -0.80 -17.37 25.52
CA VAL A 452 -1.65 -16.37 26.19
C VAL A 452 -1.30 -16.27 27.65
N GLY A 453 -0.90 -15.08 28.10
CA GLY A 453 -0.52 -14.80 29.49
C GLY A 453 0.92 -15.15 29.84
N ASP A 454 1.74 -15.57 28.89
CA ASP A 454 3.18 -15.72 29.10
C ASP A 454 3.85 -14.37 29.37
N THR A 455 4.99 -14.43 30.05
CA THR A 455 5.81 -13.24 30.28
C THR A 455 6.40 -12.76 28.96
N PRO A 456 6.21 -11.48 28.58
CA PRO A 456 6.82 -10.92 27.38
C PRO A 456 8.34 -11.07 27.39
N TYR A 457 8.93 -11.28 26.21
CA TYR A 457 10.38 -11.36 26.04
C TYR A 457 10.85 -10.45 24.90
N SER A 458 12.15 -10.11 24.92
CA SER A 458 12.73 -9.24 23.90
C SER A 458 13.76 -9.96 23.07
N LEU A 459 13.75 -9.73 21.77
CA LEU A 459 14.82 -10.11 20.84
C LEU A 459 15.65 -8.88 20.54
N SER A 460 16.99 -9.02 20.64
CA SER A 460 17.90 -7.94 20.32
C SER A 460 18.95 -8.39 19.32
N PHE A 461 19.31 -7.49 18.41
CA PHE A 461 20.39 -7.67 17.45
C PHE A 461 21.08 -6.34 17.19
N GLN A 462 22.27 -6.38 16.61
CA GLN A 462 23.06 -5.19 16.32
C GLN A 462 23.45 -5.16 14.85
N VAL A 463 23.50 -3.97 14.31
CA VAL A 463 24.04 -3.71 12.99
C VAL A 463 25.16 -2.67 13.10
N LYS A 464 26.17 -2.77 12.24
CA LYS A 464 27.25 -1.80 12.11
C LYS A 464 27.05 -0.99 10.84
N VAL A 465 27.05 0.33 10.95
CA VAL A 465 27.04 1.22 9.77
C VAL A 465 28.33 0.99 9.00
N LYS A 466 28.23 0.91 7.68
CA LYS A 466 29.38 0.68 6.82
C LYS A 466 30.43 1.79 6.93
N GLU A 467 31.62 1.50 6.46
CA GLU A 467 32.75 2.43 6.43
C GLU A 467 32.50 3.60 5.48
N GLN A 468 33.28 4.67 5.68
CA GLN A 468 33.16 5.90 4.88
C GLN A 468 33.27 5.64 3.38
N CYS A 469 34.24 4.81 2.94
CA CYS A 469 34.46 4.58 1.51
C CYS A 469 33.25 3.91 0.83
N TYR A 470 32.53 3.03 1.51
CA TYR A 470 31.29 2.45 0.97
C TYR A 470 30.28 3.52 0.55
N PHE A 471 30.06 4.52 1.41
CA PHE A 471 29.12 5.61 1.08
C PHE A 471 29.64 6.54 0.00
N LEU A 472 30.97 6.70 -0.13
CA LEU A 472 31.55 7.58 -1.13
C LEU A 472 31.71 6.91 -2.51
N GLU A 473 31.86 5.60 -2.55
CA GLU A 473 32.07 4.82 -3.76
C GLU A 473 30.76 4.29 -4.36
N GLU A 474 29.89 3.68 -3.52
CA GLU A 474 28.77 2.87 -3.96
C GLU A 474 27.41 3.57 -3.79
N MET A 475 27.17 4.19 -2.63
CA MET A 475 25.85 4.68 -2.28
C MET A 475 25.87 5.87 -1.32
N CYS A 476 25.54 7.04 -1.80
CA CYS A 476 25.31 8.19 -0.91
C CYS A 476 23.94 8.05 -0.24
N SER A 477 23.90 7.51 0.97
CA SER A 477 22.68 7.43 1.79
C SER A 477 22.87 8.24 3.07
N ASP A 478 21.83 8.98 3.46
CA ASP A 478 21.77 9.74 4.70
C ASP A 478 20.93 9.05 5.77
N LYS A 479 20.41 7.84 5.48
CA LYS A 479 19.59 7.05 6.38
C LYS A 479 19.47 5.61 5.96
N PHE A 480 19.04 4.77 6.88
CA PHE A 480 18.50 3.43 6.61
C PHE A 480 17.23 3.18 7.40
N GLN A 481 16.46 2.20 6.97
CA GLN A 481 15.18 1.86 7.57
C GLN A 481 15.17 0.39 8.00
N MET A 482 14.61 0.12 9.20
CA MET A 482 14.46 -1.21 9.75
C MET A 482 12.99 -1.50 10.01
N GLN A 483 12.50 -2.63 9.51
CA GLN A 483 11.16 -3.12 9.79
C GLN A 483 11.20 -4.64 9.94
N LEU A 484 10.53 -5.16 10.97
CA LEU A 484 10.39 -6.58 11.20
C LEU A 484 8.98 -7.02 10.82
N VAL A 485 8.88 -8.27 10.36
CA VAL A 485 7.63 -8.94 10.05
C VAL A 485 7.56 -10.22 10.87
N ALA A 486 6.59 -10.32 11.75
CA ALA A 486 6.27 -11.57 12.45
C ALA A 486 5.22 -12.33 11.65
N THR A 487 5.47 -13.61 11.37
CA THR A 487 4.52 -14.55 10.75
C THR A 487 4.32 -15.73 11.69
N TYR A 488 3.06 -16.06 11.97
CA TYR A 488 2.71 -17.08 12.95
C TYR A 488 1.30 -17.64 12.67
N VAL A 489 0.92 -18.72 13.35
CA VAL A 489 -0.44 -19.26 13.40
C VAL A 489 -0.89 -19.37 14.84
N GLY A 490 -2.18 -19.53 15.06
CA GLY A 490 -2.70 -19.88 16.37
C GLY A 490 -2.64 -21.40 16.64
N GLU A 491 -2.69 -21.80 17.89
CA GLU A 491 -2.80 -23.19 18.27
C GLU A 491 -4.14 -23.78 17.84
N GLU A 492 -5.20 -23.03 18.04
CA GLU A 492 -6.57 -23.40 17.67
C GLU A 492 -6.94 -22.80 16.28
N ASN A 493 -6.51 -21.58 16.00
CA ASN A 493 -6.73 -20.92 14.71
C ASN A 493 -5.52 -21.07 13.80
N ASN A 494 -5.53 -22.07 12.94
CA ASN A 494 -4.44 -22.39 12.00
C ASN A 494 -4.29 -21.40 10.83
N SER A 495 -5.02 -20.28 10.81
CA SER A 495 -4.84 -19.27 9.77
C SER A 495 -3.56 -18.48 10.03
N THR A 496 -2.77 -18.28 8.97
CA THR A 496 -1.53 -17.49 9.05
C THR A 496 -1.85 -16.03 9.40
N GLN A 497 -1.21 -15.54 10.44
CA GLN A 497 -1.24 -14.15 10.87
C GLN A 497 0.08 -13.48 10.51
N THR A 498 0.03 -12.17 10.28
CA THR A 498 1.21 -11.35 10.01
C THR A 498 1.12 -10.05 10.78
N THR A 499 2.17 -9.71 11.52
CA THR A 499 2.28 -8.45 12.27
C THR A 499 3.54 -7.72 11.87
N LEU A 500 3.42 -6.46 11.46
CA LEU A 500 4.56 -5.58 11.21
C LEU A 500 5.05 -4.97 12.51
N SER A 501 6.36 -4.72 12.60
CA SER A 501 6.88 -3.96 13.72
C SER A 501 6.40 -2.51 13.69
N SER A 502 6.22 -1.96 14.89
CA SER A 502 5.80 -0.58 15.13
C SER A 502 6.96 0.19 15.75
N LYS A 503 7.23 1.40 15.25
CA LYS A 503 8.27 2.27 15.83
C LYS A 503 7.82 2.95 17.12
N SER A 504 6.52 3.08 17.32
CA SER A 504 5.89 3.68 18.49
C SER A 504 4.46 3.22 18.63
N VAL A 505 3.85 3.52 19.75
CA VAL A 505 2.40 3.35 19.97
C VAL A 505 1.79 4.70 20.35
N ASP A 506 0.55 4.90 19.92
CA ASP A 506 -0.23 6.05 20.34
C ASP A 506 -0.80 5.87 21.75
N SER A 507 -1.59 6.85 22.21
CA SER A 507 -2.25 6.79 23.54
C SER A 507 -3.26 5.65 23.68
N CYS A 508 -3.59 4.99 22.58
CA CYS A 508 -4.50 3.84 22.51
C CYS A 508 -3.78 2.50 22.44
N GLY A 509 -2.44 2.49 22.45
CA GLY A 509 -1.65 1.28 22.24
C GLY A 509 -1.64 0.79 20.79
N ILE A 510 -2.13 1.60 19.84
CA ILE A 510 -2.09 1.26 18.41
C ILE A 510 -0.71 1.59 17.87
N GLY A 511 -0.09 0.62 17.22
CA GLY A 511 1.26 0.74 16.68
C GLY A 511 1.33 1.58 15.41
N ASP A 512 2.35 2.45 15.34
CA ASP A 512 2.78 3.08 14.08
C ASP A 512 3.68 2.09 13.32
N ASN A 513 3.10 1.38 12.37
CA ASN A 513 3.75 0.34 11.58
C ASN A 513 4.64 0.89 10.45
N SER A 514 5.00 2.16 10.46
CA SER A 514 6.04 2.66 9.56
C SER A 514 7.41 2.14 9.96
N PRO A 515 8.33 1.96 9.00
CA PRO A 515 9.69 1.50 9.30
C PRO A 515 10.38 2.43 10.30
N HIS A 516 11.20 1.85 11.17
CA HIS A 516 12.07 2.61 12.06
C HIS A 516 13.25 3.17 11.26
N GLU A 517 13.37 4.49 11.20
CA GLU A 517 14.39 5.20 10.42
C GLU A 517 15.55 5.65 11.31
N ILE A 518 16.76 5.37 10.89
CA ILE A 518 18.00 5.85 11.52
C ILE A 518 18.68 6.78 10.53
N SER A 519 18.91 8.02 10.92
CA SER A 519 19.69 8.97 10.14
C SER A 519 21.17 8.66 10.20
N ILE A 520 21.88 8.73 9.08
CA ILE A 520 23.32 8.57 9.01
C ILE A 520 23.95 9.97 8.86
N ASN A 521 24.85 10.33 9.78
CA ASN A 521 25.66 11.52 9.62
C ASN A 521 26.46 11.40 8.33
N GLN A 522 26.40 12.43 7.48
CA GLN A 522 27.14 12.39 6.22
C GLN A 522 28.61 12.09 6.45
N PRO A 523 29.21 11.15 5.72
CA PRO A 523 30.62 10.85 5.82
C PRO A 523 31.47 12.05 5.38
N ASP A 524 32.64 12.18 5.95
CA ASP A 524 33.62 13.18 5.52
C ASP A 524 33.96 13.03 4.03
N GLU A 525 34.36 14.13 3.40
CA GLU A 525 34.76 14.10 1.99
C GLU A 525 36.04 13.25 1.79
N ALA A 526 36.10 12.57 0.65
CA ALA A 526 37.34 11.90 0.25
C ALA A 526 38.43 12.94 -0.04
N ASN A 527 39.67 12.61 0.33
CA ASN A 527 40.81 13.48 0.17
C ASN A 527 41.90 12.81 -0.69
N TRP A 528 42.79 13.63 -1.27
CA TRP A 528 43.98 13.11 -1.90
C TRP A 528 44.96 12.57 -0.83
N THR A 529 45.38 11.30 -0.98
CA THR A 529 46.41 10.69 -0.10
C THR A 529 47.81 10.96 -0.64
N THR A 530 47.93 11.21 -1.95
CA THR A 530 49.19 11.60 -2.56
C THR A 530 49.56 13.02 -2.13
N THR A 531 50.77 13.18 -1.63
CA THR A 531 51.29 14.49 -1.22
C THR A 531 51.43 15.42 -2.41
N VAL A 532 50.97 16.67 -2.27
CA VAL A 532 51.12 17.71 -3.31
C VAL A 532 52.61 17.89 -3.67
N GLY A 533 52.90 17.95 -4.96
CA GLY A 533 54.28 18.06 -5.51
C GLY A 533 55.04 16.76 -5.59
N SER A 534 54.60 15.66 -4.97
CA SER A 534 55.35 14.39 -5.02
C SER A 534 55.36 13.73 -6.41
N LEU A 535 54.43 14.10 -7.27
CA LEU A 535 54.39 13.63 -8.66
C LEU A 535 55.13 14.55 -9.63
N ASP A 536 55.63 15.72 -9.18
CA ASP A 536 56.38 16.63 -10.03
C ASP A 536 57.66 15.97 -10.50
N ARG A 537 58.03 16.23 -11.75
CA ARG A 537 59.23 15.69 -12.37
C ARG A 537 59.96 16.78 -13.16
N THR A 538 61.28 16.69 -13.15
CA THR A 538 62.12 17.43 -14.09
C THR A 538 62.75 16.42 -15.04
N VAL A 539 62.58 16.61 -16.34
CA VAL A 539 63.03 15.70 -17.39
C VAL A 539 63.84 16.47 -18.43
N SER A 540 64.79 15.80 -19.05
CA SER A 540 65.50 16.41 -20.19
C SER A 540 64.63 16.42 -21.43
N CYS A 541 64.75 17.42 -22.27
CA CYS A 541 63.99 17.62 -23.51
C CYS A 541 64.20 16.46 -24.55
N ASP A 542 65.32 15.76 -24.47
CA ASP A 542 65.66 14.60 -25.29
C ASP A 542 65.24 13.25 -24.68
N ASP A 543 64.84 13.20 -23.42
CA ASP A 543 64.43 11.97 -22.76
C ASP A 543 62.92 11.74 -22.84
N SER A 544 62.51 11.31 -24.02
CA SER A 544 61.11 11.00 -24.29
C SER A 544 60.55 9.84 -23.43
N VAL A 545 61.42 8.93 -22.93
CA VAL A 545 61.03 7.81 -22.07
C VAL A 545 60.72 8.33 -20.67
N ALA A 546 61.58 9.17 -20.09
CA ALA A 546 61.33 9.80 -18.80
C ALA A 546 60.09 10.69 -18.84
N LEU A 547 59.88 11.45 -19.91
CA LEU A 547 58.66 12.27 -20.09
C LEU A 547 57.42 11.40 -20.15
N ALA A 548 57.41 10.31 -20.93
CA ALA A 548 56.30 9.39 -20.99
C ALA A 548 56.00 8.75 -19.62
N ALA A 549 57.04 8.33 -18.89
CA ALA A 549 56.92 7.79 -17.53
C ALA A 549 56.33 8.82 -16.56
N ALA A 550 56.76 10.10 -16.62
CA ALA A 550 56.20 11.18 -15.82
C ALA A 550 54.71 11.43 -16.12
N GLN A 551 54.31 11.37 -17.40
CA GLN A 551 52.94 11.54 -17.84
C GLN A 551 52.01 10.40 -17.38
N LEU A 552 52.52 9.21 -17.06
CA LEU A 552 51.75 8.05 -16.57
C LEU A 552 51.52 8.06 -15.06
N LEU A 553 52.19 8.93 -14.31
CA LEU A 553 51.94 9.07 -12.89
C LEU A 553 50.51 9.55 -12.63
N LYS A 554 49.90 9.03 -11.58
CA LYS A 554 48.55 9.42 -11.12
C LYS A 554 48.57 9.57 -9.59
N PRO A 555 47.74 10.50 -9.04
CA PRO A 555 47.54 10.58 -7.61
C PRO A 555 46.61 9.49 -7.12
N GLU A 556 46.58 9.24 -5.83
CA GLU A 556 45.67 8.34 -5.13
C GLU A 556 44.77 9.14 -4.19
N ALA A 557 43.52 8.69 -4.05
CA ALA A 557 42.52 9.21 -3.11
C ALA A 557 42.38 8.29 -1.89
N SER A 558 41.71 8.77 -0.86
CA SER A 558 41.42 8.00 0.38
C SER A 558 40.46 6.84 0.17
N CYS A 559 39.73 6.82 -0.93
CA CYS A 559 38.79 5.77 -1.34
C CYS A 559 39.03 5.42 -2.82
N ASP A 560 38.54 4.25 -3.28
CA ASP A 560 38.76 3.77 -4.66
C ASP A 560 37.79 4.47 -5.65
N LEU A 561 37.94 5.77 -5.75
CA LEU A 561 37.13 6.63 -6.60
C LEU A 561 37.69 6.72 -8.02
N THR A 562 36.83 6.90 -8.98
CA THR A 562 37.25 7.11 -10.38
C THR A 562 37.90 8.48 -10.55
N ILE A 563 39.19 8.47 -10.71
CA ILE A 563 40.03 9.67 -10.90
C ILE A 563 40.07 10.06 -12.38
N THR A 564 39.65 11.28 -12.68
CA THR A 564 39.65 11.84 -14.03
C THR A 564 40.86 12.75 -14.24
N LYS A 565 41.73 12.41 -15.23
CA LYS A 565 42.88 13.25 -15.63
C LYS A 565 42.46 14.27 -16.69
N ILE A 566 42.88 15.51 -16.52
CA ILE A 566 42.91 16.53 -17.55
C ILE A 566 44.37 16.77 -17.91
N PRO A 567 44.86 16.22 -19.04
CA PRO A 567 46.28 16.38 -19.43
C PRO A 567 46.53 17.83 -19.83
N GLY A 568 47.63 18.37 -19.33
CA GLY A 568 48.12 19.69 -19.72
C GLY A 568 48.79 19.66 -21.09
N SER A 569 48.66 20.71 -21.88
CA SER A 569 49.45 20.96 -23.04
C SER A 569 50.84 21.46 -22.63
N PHE A 570 51.86 21.27 -23.49
CA PHE A 570 53.16 21.86 -23.27
C PHE A 570 53.08 23.38 -23.37
N GLU A 571 53.63 24.05 -22.36
CA GLU A 571 53.74 25.50 -22.31
C GLU A 571 55.24 25.86 -22.31
N ALA A 572 55.75 26.43 -23.42
CA ALA A 572 57.15 26.83 -23.52
C ALA A 572 57.49 27.97 -22.58
N SER A 573 58.62 27.88 -21.94
CA SER A 573 59.11 28.89 -20.98
C SER A 573 59.36 30.28 -21.61
N THR A 574 59.83 30.27 -22.88
CA THR A 574 60.04 31.49 -23.68
C THR A 574 59.81 31.18 -25.16
N THR A 575 59.51 32.21 -25.94
CA THR A 575 59.39 32.08 -27.40
C THR A 575 60.72 31.76 -28.09
N ASN A 576 61.84 32.00 -27.41
CA ASN A 576 63.18 31.75 -27.97
C ASN A 576 63.73 30.34 -27.63
N CYS A 577 63.12 29.64 -26.67
CA CYS A 577 63.42 28.26 -26.33
C CYS A 577 62.17 27.41 -26.28
N PRO A 578 61.59 27.06 -27.42
CA PRO A 578 60.29 26.40 -27.52
C PRO A 578 60.35 24.93 -27.04
N VAL A 579 61.47 24.37 -26.74
CA VAL A 579 61.66 22.98 -26.31
C VAL A 579 61.75 22.82 -24.78
N ILE A 580 61.92 23.92 -24.02
CA ILE A 580 61.90 23.93 -22.59
C ILE A 580 60.62 24.59 -22.09
N GLY A 581 60.03 24.01 -21.03
CA GLY A 581 58.73 24.49 -20.57
C GLY A 581 58.09 23.53 -19.56
N THR A 582 56.81 23.59 -19.47
CA THR A 582 56.08 22.77 -18.47
C THR A 582 54.87 22.10 -19.07
N TYR A 583 54.52 20.93 -18.55
CA TYR A 583 53.20 20.34 -18.62
C TYR A 583 52.53 20.47 -17.24
N THR A 584 51.26 20.93 -17.19
CA THR A 584 50.52 20.98 -15.95
C THR A 584 49.32 20.03 -16.04
N ASN A 585 49.51 18.81 -15.54
CA ASN A 585 48.44 17.83 -15.47
C ASN A 585 47.59 18.09 -14.23
N THR A 586 46.26 17.90 -14.37
CA THR A 586 45.34 18.02 -13.22
C THR A 586 44.46 16.81 -13.13
N TRP A 587 44.00 16.47 -11.93
CA TRP A 587 43.07 15.40 -11.64
C TRP A 587 41.97 15.87 -10.71
N THR A 588 40.80 15.31 -10.90
CA THR A 588 39.64 15.42 -10.01
C THR A 588 39.00 14.06 -9.89
N PHE A 589 38.22 13.86 -8.82
CA PHE A 589 37.28 12.77 -8.68
C PHE A 589 35.92 13.34 -8.21
N THR A 590 34.85 12.56 -8.41
CA THR A 590 33.52 12.88 -7.88
C THR A 590 33.04 11.65 -7.12
N ASP A 591 32.58 11.82 -5.87
CA ASP A 591 32.02 10.77 -5.05
C ASP A 591 30.55 10.48 -5.41
N SER A 592 29.99 9.43 -4.84
CA SER A 592 28.58 9.03 -5.08
C SER A 592 27.57 10.08 -4.60
N CYS A 593 27.99 10.98 -3.69
CA CYS A 593 27.18 12.12 -3.23
C CYS A 593 27.22 13.32 -4.20
N GLY A 594 27.96 13.21 -5.30
CA GLY A 594 28.13 14.27 -6.29
C GLY A 594 29.09 15.39 -5.88
N ARG A 595 29.86 15.20 -4.80
CA ARG A 595 30.90 16.15 -4.36
C ARG A 595 32.14 15.94 -5.19
N THR A 596 32.69 17.02 -5.74
CA THR A 596 33.91 16.99 -6.56
C THR A 596 35.09 17.45 -5.73
N SER A 597 36.19 16.68 -5.77
CA SER A 597 37.45 17.00 -5.06
C SER A 597 38.05 18.33 -5.51
N GLY A 598 38.87 18.93 -4.66
CA GLY A 598 39.84 19.90 -5.08
C GLY A 598 40.78 19.33 -6.15
N GLN A 599 41.28 20.20 -7.06
CA GLN A 599 42.19 19.81 -8.12
C GLN A 599 43.54 19.37 -7.56
N PHE A 600 44.01 18.16 -7.91
CA PHE A 600 45.38 17.76 -7.72
C PHE A 600 46.20 18.16 -8.95
N THR A 601 47.38 18.76 -8.75
CA THR A 601 48.22 19.28 -9.82
C THR A 601 49.58 18.61 -9.80
N GLN A 602 50.05 18.20 -10.99
CA GLN A 602 51.42 17.78 -11.26
C GLN A 602 52.08 18.72 -12.25
N THR A 603 53.25 19.17 -11.96
CA THR A 603 54.10 19.92 -12.90
C THR A 603 55.23 19.04 -13.40
N ILE A 604 55.32 18.88 -14.73
CA ILE A 604 56.47 18.26 -15.37
C ILE A 604 57.24 19.35 -16.05
N THR A 605 58.46 19.65 -15.51
CA THR A 605 59.39 20.63 -16.06
C THR A 605 60.32 19.97 -17.05
N VAL A 606 60.29 20.43 -18.28
CA VAL A 606 61.22 20.01 -19.35
C VAL A 606 62.38 21.00 -19.36
N THR A 607 63.57 20.51 -19.18
CA THR A 607 64.77 21.33 -19.13
C THR A 607 65.76 20.87 -20.20
N ASP A 608 66.57 21.80 -20.63
CA ASP A 608 67.78 21.50 -21.38
C ASP A 608 68.99 21.95 -20.56
N THR A 609 69.90 21.02 -20.29
CA THR A 609 71.13 21.25 -19.52
C THR A 609 72.39 20.98 -20.35
N THR A 610 72.18 20.59 -21.58
CA THR A 610 73.33 20.30 -22.51
C THR A 610 73.66 21.53 -23.31
N ALA A 611 74.85 21.94 -23.33
CA ALA A 611 75.24 23.08 -24.13
C ALA A 611 75.44 22.65 -25.60
N PRO A 612 75.06 23.54 -26.58
CA PRO A 612 75.27 23.27 -27.98
C PRO A 612 76.76 22.99 -28.32
N VAL A 613 77.01 22.07 -29.22
CA VAL A 613 78.32 21.69 -29.68
C VAL A 613 78.56 22.29 -31.06
N LEU A 614 79.61 23.08 -31.15
CA LEU A 614 80.02 23.63 -32.44
C LEU A 614 80.62 22.56 -33.33
N SER A 615 80.48 22.73 -34.65
CA SER A 615 81.26 21.95 -35.63
C SER A 615 82.78 22.15 -35.43
N ALA A 616 83.61 21.27 -36.03
CA ALA A 616 85.06 21.37 -35.85
C ALA A 616 85.59 22.78 -36.15
N GLU A 617 86.51 23.20 -35.29
CA GLU A 617 87.26 24.47 -35.53
C GLU A 617 87.93 24.43 -36.88
N PRO A 618 87.79 25.50 -37.66
CA PRO A 618 88.58 25.61 -38.88
C PRO A 618 90.06 25.64 -38.57
N ALA A 619 90.90 25.01 -39.41
CA ALA A 619 92.35 25.06 -39.26
C ALA A 619 92.84 26.49 -39.40
N ASP A 620 93.82 26.86 -38.56
CA ASP A 620 94.56 28.12 -38.68
C ASP A 620 95.13 28.24 -40.09
N VAL A 621 94.90 29.37 -40.70
CA VAL A 621 95.48 29.63 -42.03
C VAL A 621 96.36 30.87 -42.00
N SER A 622 97.48 30.71 -42.67
CA SER A 622 98.41 31.84 -42.87
C SER A 622 98.32 32.22 -44.37
N VAL A 623 97.86 33.44 -44.61
CA VAL A 623 97.56 33.91 -45.95
C VAL A 623 98.19 35.29 -46.17
N ASP A 624 98.31 35.65 -47.45
CA ASP A 624 98.71 37.00 -47.78
C ASP A 624 97.61 38.01 -47.39
N CYS A 625 97.99 39.22 -46.98
CA CYS A 625 97.12 40.28 -46.49
C CYS A 625 96.09 40.74 -47.57
N GLU A 626 96.33 40.46 -48.85
CA GLU A 626 95.40 40.73 -49.95
C GLU A 626 94.50 39.52 -50.27
N ALA A 627 94.71 38.36 -49.61
CA ALA A 627 94.05 37.12 -49.89
C ALA A 627 93.28 36.58 -48.70
N ILE A 628 92.71 37.39 -47.86
CA ILE A 628 91.95 36.93 -46.65
C ILE A 628 90.73 36.11 -47.11
N PRO A 629 90.64 34.83 -46.72
CA PRO A 629 89.55 34.00 -47.16
C PRO A 629 88.21 34.46 -46.50
N ALA A 630 87.14 34.13 -47.13
CA ALA A 630 85.85 34.37 -46.50
C ALA A 630 85.73 33.58 -45.16
N VAL A 631 84.99 34.17 -44.22
CA VAL A 631 84.70 33.56 -42.91
C VAL A 631 84.13 32.15 -43.10
N PRO A 632 84.70 31.11 -42.56
CA PRO A 632 84.19 29.76 -42.67
C PRO A 632 82.85 29.66 -41.96
N THR A 633 81.90 28.91 -42.52
CA THR A 633 80.62 28.63 -41.90
C THR A 633 80.83 27.62 -40.77
N ILE A 634 80.54 28.01 -39.56
CA ILE A 634 80.44 27.16 -38.37
C ILE A 634 78.96 26.89 -38.11
N THR A 635 78.66 25.66 -37.87
CA THR A 635 77.33 25.25 -37.40
C THR A 635 77.42 24.74 -35.97
N ALA A 636 76.35 24.81 -35.27
CA ALA A 636 76.19 24.16 -33.98
C ALA A 636 75.07 23.09 -34.05
N THR A 637 75.20 22.07 -33.24
CA THR A 637 74.16 21.05 -33.02
C THR A 637 73.91 20.99 -31.54
N ASP A 638 72.55 20.83 -31.22
CA ASP A 638 72.12 20.65 -29.89
C ASP A 638 71.21 19.44 -29.79
N ASN A 639 71.07 18.84 -28.59
CA ASN A 639 70.24 17.64 -28.38
C ASN A 639 68.74 17.99 -28.36
N CYS A 640 68.41 19.23 -28.09
CA CYS A 640 67.04 19.67 -27.96
C CYS A 640 66.67 20.70 -29.06
N ASP A 641 67.51 21.66 -29.29
CA ASP A 641 67.25 22.70 -30.29
C ASP A 641 67.62 22.25 -31.69
N THR A 642 66.67 22.29 -32.59
CA THR A 642 66.87 21.95 -34.01
C THR A 642 67.55 23.08 -34.83
N VAL A 643 67.55 24.27 -34.29
CA VAL A 643 68.17 25.46 -34.92
C VAL A 643 68.96 26.22 -33.84
N VAL A 644 70.28 26.16 -33.93
CA VAL A 644 71.18 26.85 -33.03
C VAL A 644 71.85 28.00 -33.79
N ASP A 645 71.62 29.22 -33.31
CA ASP A 645 72.23 30.41 -33.92
C ASP A 645 73.73 30.50 -33.46
N VAL A 646 74.59 30.50 -34.47
CA VAL A 646 76.04 30.68 -34.21
C VAL A 646 76.38 32.15 -34.56
N VAL A 647 76.80 32.89 -33.56
CA VAL A 647 77.24 34.27 -33.73
C VAL A 647 78.74 34.30 -33.91
N PHE A 648 79.23 34.77 -35.04
CA PHE A 648 80.65 35.04 -35.29
C PHE A 648 80.97 36.46 -34.82
N THR A 649 82.07 36.58 -34.06
CA THR A 649 82.65 37.84 -33.66
C THR A 649 84.13 37.90 -34.09
N GLU A 650 84.50 38.85 -34.92
CA GLU A 650 85.86 39.04 -35.32
C GLU A 650 86.56 39.95 -34.33
N VAL A 651 87.78 39.53 -33.91
CA VAL A 651 88.70 40.36 -33.16
C VAL A 651 90.00 40.52 -33.96
N SER A 652 90.15 41.67 -34.51
CA SER A 652 91.40 41.97 -35.26
C SER A 652 92.52 42.53 -34.35
N ASN A 653 93.65 41.87 -34.35
CA ASN A 653 94.88 42.41 -33.74
C ASN A 653 95.87 42.74 -34.86
N THR A 654 96.05 43.99 -35.08
CA THR A 654 97.09 44.45 -36.02
C THR A 654 98.43 44.51 -35.26
N VAL A 655 99.32 43.56 -35.50
CA VAL A 655 100.66 43.67 -35.08
C VAL A 655 101.44 44.31 -36.24
N VAL A 656 101.81 45.55 -36.07
CA VAL A 656 102.67 46.26 -37.01
C VAL A 656 104.11 45.75 -36.77
N ASP A 657 104.50 44.71 -37.48
CA ASP A 657 105.93 44.35 -37.55
C ASP A 657 106.39 44.43 -39.03
N GLY A 658 107.01 45.51 -39.35
CA GLY A 658 107.97 45.67 -40.40
C GLY A 658 107.55 45.47 -41.86
N CYS A 659 106.38 45.25 -42.22
CA CYS A 659 105.93 45.33 -43.64
C CYS A 659 105.41 46.76 -43.86
N GLY A 660 106.34 47.55 -44.30
CA GLY A 660 106.04 48.93 -44.68
C GLY A 660 105.02 48.98 -45.77
N GLU A 661 104.21 49.95 -45.59
CA GLU A 661 103.05 50.34 -46.39
C GLU A 661 102.18 49.26 -46.88
#